data_e5b710941b8d435a13b6786f5a4b8cb1
#
_entry.id   e5b710941b8d435a13b6786f5a4b8cb1
#
_cell.length_a   1.000
_cell.length_b   1.000
_cell.length_c   1.000
_cell.angle_alpha   90.00
_cell.angle_beta   90.00
_cell.angle_gamma   90.00
#
_symmetry.space_group_name_H-M   'P 1'
#
loop_
_entity.id
_entity.type
_entity.pdbx_description
1 polymer ?
#
loop_
_entity_poly.entity_id
_entity_poly.type
_entity_poly.pdbx_seq_one_letter_code
_entity_poly.pdbx_strand_id
1 'polypeptide(L)'
;MPNNSNIAKSKLKGAFTLIGTVIVVVLLLVYFLPRETKFGYEYEQGRPWRYNSLIATFDFPVYKTPDEVKAERDSALSQFQPFYTEDVQIAQRQITAFETAWRAGRFGDVPAHCLNHVDKMLRGVYEAGMVPSADLSQMAKERTPGVRVVEGTEAVTRPITELYSTRSAYEYIVYADTINFPRELLARCNINEYLSPNLSIDSAKTSAVREDLLAAVSPASGMVQSGQRIIDRGEIISAEQYKILQSFERETVRRNDPSKGMWQVVTGQVTFVLCVIVAFVFYLRLFRREYLRSPHSILLLSSLIAIFPLITYAMVDQKFLNVYMVPYAMVPIFVRIFMDSRTAFMTMVCSVILSSLALHSNYEFVIVQFMSGMTAIYALRDLTERSQLLRVALAVFVTSSAIMLGYDLSQGIEFSHLDRSMYVYNAVNGVLLLFAYPLLYMIEKLFGFTSSVTLVELSNTNNSVLRRMSKVAQGTFVHSLQVANLAAEVADKIGAKPQLVRTGALYHDIGKMLNPAFFTENQTGVNPHDELTEERSAQIIISHVTEGLKLADKYHLPKVIRDFISTHHGRSQVKYFYIQWKNKHQGEEPDAKLFTYPGPNPFTREQAILMMCDAVEASSRSLKEFTEESIKELVNRIIDSQVQAGYFRECPITFRDIADAKRVLAESLKTIYHTRIAYPELNAKPAEPAPQPRRAYFFGRR
;
A
#
# COMPACT_ATOMS: atom_id res chain seq x y z
N MET A 1 28.15 -19.30 -33.44
CA MET A 1 26.71 -18.96 -33.55
C MET A 1 26.09 -19.25 -32.18
N PRO A 2 25.53 -18.27 -31.47
CA PRO A 2 24.81 -18.58 -30.25
C PRO A 2 23.59 -19.43 -30.61
N ASN A 3 23.41 -20.51 -29.87
CA ASN A 3 22.46 -21.58 -30.10
C ASN A 3 21.03 -21.01 -30.14
N ASN A 4 20.37 -20.99 -31.28
CA ASN A 4 18.99 -20.49 -31.47
C ASN A 4 18.01 -21.07 -30.46
N SER A 5 18.29 -22.25 -29.87
CA SER A 5 17.52 -22.90 -28.84
C SER A 5 17.54 -22.12 -27.50
N ASN A 6 18.64 -21.47 -27.11
CA ASN A 6 18.74 -20.72 -25.87
C ASN A 6 18.03 -19.36 -25.95
N ILE A 7 18.02 -18.72 -27.11
CA ILE A 7 17.26 -17.47 -27.35
C ILE A 7 15.75 -17.77 -27.37
N ALA A 8 15.34 -18.88 -27.98
CA ALA A 8 13.95 -19.31 -27.98
C ALA A 8 13.45 -19.67 -26.58
N LYS A 9 14.27 -20.40 -25.80
CA LYS A 9 13.94 -20.75 -24.39
C LYS A 9 13.84 -19.51 -23.49
N SER A 10 14.71 -18.50 -23.66
CA SER A 10 14.66 -17.25 -22.92
C SER A 10 13.40 -16.42 -23.25
N LYS A 11 13.03 -16.34 -24.54
CA LYS A 11 11.80 -15.67 -24.97
C LYS A 11 10.55 -16.37 -24.44
N LEU A 12 10.54 -17.71 -24.43
CA LEU A 12 9.44 -18.52 -23.93
C LEU A 12 9.27 -18.34 -22.41
N LYS A 13 10.38 -18.38 -21.64
CA LYS A 13 10.36 -18.10 -20.20
C LYS A 13 9.80 -16.70 -19.89
N GLY A 14 10.24 -15.66 -20.59
CA GLY A 14 9.73 -14.30 -20.39
C GLY A 14 8.23 -14.18 -20.68
N ALA A 15 7.72 -14.84 -21.73
CA ALA A 15 6.30 -14.83 -22.06
C ALA A 15 5.46 -15.56 -21.01
N PHE A 16 5.91 -16.74 -20.53
CA PHE A 16 5.21 -17.46 -19.45
C PHE A 16 5.21 -16.67 -18.15
N THR A 17 6.33 -16.05 -17.78
CA THR A 17 6.39 -15.19 -16.58
C THR A 17 5.42 -14.03 -16.70
N LEU A 18 5.37 -13.35 -17.84
CA LEU A 18 4.46 -12.22 -18.07
C LEU A 18 3.00 -12.65 -17.92
N ILE A 19 2.59 -13.71 -18.63
CA ILE A 19 1.19 -14.20 -18.60
C ILE A 19 0.82 -14.63 -17.18
N GLY A 20 1.68 -15.43 -16.53
CA GLY A 20 1.44 -15.87 -15.15
C GLY A 20 1.32 -14.70 -14.17
N THR A 21 2.21 -13.71 -14.29
CA THR A 21 2.19 -12.52 -13.42
C THR A 21 0.94 -11.67 -13.66
N VAL A 22 0.52 -11.47 -14.91
CA VAL A 22 -0.71 -10.75 -15.25
C VAL A 22 -1.93 -11.44 -14.65
N ILE A 23 -2.05 -12.76 -14.79
CA ILE A 23 -3.15 -13.53 -14.22
C ILE A 23 -3.20 -13.37 -12.70
N VAL A 24 -2.05 -13.55 -12.03
CA VAL A 24 -1.96 -13.41 -10.57
C VAL A 24 -2.36 -12.01 -10.11
N VAL A 25 -1.87 -10.95 -10.77
CA VAL A 25 -2.19 -9.57 -10.42
C VAL A 25 -3.68 -9.27 -10.61
N VAL A 26 -4.27 -9.71 -11.74
CA VAL A 26 -5.71 -9.53 -11.99
C VAL A 26 -6.54 -10.24 -10.93
N LEU A 27 -6.26 -11.51 -10.66
CA LEU A 27 -6.98 -12.30 -9.66
C LEU A 27 -6.88 -11.68 -8.27
N LEU A 28 -5.67 -11.25 -7.89
CA LEU A 28 -5.39 -10.68 -6.57
C LEU A 28 -6.09 -9.33 -6.40
N LEU A 29 -6.01 -8.43 -7.38
CA LEU A 29 -6.69 -7.13 -7.33
C LEU A 29 -8.21 -7.29 -7.31
N VAL A 30 -8.78 -8.13 -8.17
CA VAL A 30 -10.24 -8.36 -8.21
C VAL A 30 -10.73 -9.05 -6.94
N TYR A 31 -9.93 -9.95 -6.35
CA TYR A 31 -10.31 -10.62 -5.10
C TYR A 31 -10.47 -9.64 -3.94
N PHE A 32 -9.54 -8.69 -3.79
CA PHE A 32 -9.52 -7.71 -2.70
C PHE A 32 -10.30 -6.43 -3.01
N LEU A 33 -10.76 -6.23 -4.25
CA LEU A 33 -11.53 -5.03 -4.59
C LEU A 33 -12.85 -5.03 -3.82
N PRO A 34 -13.21 -3.91 -3.15
CA PRO A 34 -14.48 -3.80 -2.46
C PRO A 34 -15.65 -4.14 -3.39
N ARG A 35 -16.54 -5.03 -2.94
CA ARG A 35 -17.72 -5.45 -3.69
C ARG A 35 -19.00 -4.83 -3.17
N GLU A 36 -18.93 -4.25 -1.98
CA GLU A 36 -20.05 -3.54 -1.41
C GLU A 36 -20.22 -2.20 -2.13
N THR A 37 -21.40 -1.95 -2.66
CA THR A 37 -21.82 -0.62 -3.07
C THR A 37 -22.01 0.22 -1.81
N LYS A 38 -20.93 0.74 -1.26
CA LYS A 38 -21.04 1.71 -0.18
C LYS A 38 -21.81 2.91 -0.70
N PHE A 39 -22.74 3.39 0.13
CA PHE A 39 -23.41 4.65 -0.14
C PHE A 39 -22.33 5.74 -0.31
N GLY A 40 -22.32 6.40 -1.47
CA GLY A 40 -21.20 7.22 -1.93
C GLY A 40 -20.98 8.54 -1.20
N TYR A 41 -21.65 8.74 -0.07
CA TYR A 41 -21.64 10.01 0.65
C TYR A 41 -21.34 9.78 2.13
N GLU A 42 -20.36 10.49 2.66
CA GLU A 42 -20.10 10.60 4.09
C GLU A 42 -20.84 11.81 4.63
N TYR A 43 -21.69 11.61 5.64
CA TYR A 43 -22.52 12.67 6.21
C TYR A 43 -22.68 12.51 7.71
N GLU A 44 -22.72 13.64 8.40
CA GLU A 44 -22.95 13.71 9.84
C GLU A 44 -24.03 14.77 10.12
N GLN A 45 -24.88 14.48 11.10
CA GLN A 45 -25.90 15.44 11.52
C GLN A 45 -25.26 16.72 12.05
N GLY A 46 -25.79 17.88 11.64
CA GLY A 46 -25.28 19.19 12.05
C GLY A 46 -24.12 19.71 11.22
N ARG A 47 -23.59 18.92 10.25
CA ARG A 47 -22.57 19.37 9.32
C ARG A 47 -23.17 19.77 7.97
N PRO A 48 -22.53 20.68 7.21
CA PRO A 48 -22.98 21.03 5.88
C PRO A 48 -22.75 19.86 4.90
N TRP A 49 -23.71 19.67 3.99
CA TRP A 49 -23.59 18.72 2.89
C TRP A 49 -22.52 19.17 1.90
N ARG A 50 -21.48 18.37 1.72
CA ARG A 50 -20.28 18.73 0.93
C ARG A 50 -20.39 18.41 -0.55
N TYR A 51 -21.36 17.58 -0.93
CA TYR A 51 -21.51 17.06 -2.29
C TYR A 51 -22.51 17.90 -3.10
N ASN A 52 -22.63 17.63 -4.38
CA ASN A 52 -23.68 18.22 -5.22
C ASN A 52 -25.07 17.91 -4.68
N SER A 53 -26.09 18.66 -5.14
CA SER A 53 -27.49 18.41 -4.77
C SER A 53 -27.86 16.93 -4.97
N LEU A 54 -28.36 16.28 -3.90
CA LEU A 54 -28.76 14.90 -3.92
C LEU A 54 -30.26 14.81 -4.24
N ILE A 55 -30.57 14.09 -5.31
CA ILE A 55 -31.93 13.84 -5.79
C ILE A 55 -32.21 12.33 -5.65
N ALA A 56 -33.41 12.00 -5.15
CA ALA A 56 -33.85 10.61 -5.06
C ALA A 56 -33.93 9.97 -6.47
N THR A 57 -33.23 8.88 -6.67
CA THR A 57 -33.23 8.15 -7.94
C THR A 57 -34.36 7.11 -8.02
N PHE A 58 -35.05 6.85 -6.92
CA PHE A 58 -36.17 5.92 -6.79
C PHE A 58 -37.04 6.29 -5.58
N ASP A 59 -38.29 5.79 -5.53
CA ASP A 59 -39.17 5.93 -4.40
C ASP A 59 -38.70 5.09 -3.21
N PHE A 60 -38.64 5.68 -2.02
CA PHE A 60 -38.24 4.97 -0.82
C PHE A 60 -38.95 5.47 0.45
N PRO A 61 -39.22 4.57 1.45
CA PRO A 61 -39.79 4.96 2.71
C PRO A 61 -38.74 5.62 3.61
N VAL A 62 -39.16 6.66 4.34
CA VAL A 62 -38.36 7.26 5.41
C VAL A 62 -38.59 6.50 6.69
N TYR A 63 -37.60 5.70 7.11
CA TYR A 63 -37.71 4.87 8.30
C TYR A 63 -37.66 5.71 9.60
N LYS A 64 -38.54 5.35 10.57
CA LYS A 64 -38.47 5.87 11.92
C LYS A 64 -37.30 5.31 12.69
N THR A 65 -36.81 6.04 13.66
CA THR A 65 -35.79 5.54 14.59
C THR A 65 -36.36 4.40 15.48
N PRO A 66 -35.54 3.49 15.99
CA PRO A 66 -35.98 2.45 16.91
C PRO A 66 -36.74 2.97 18.11
N ASP A 67 -36.34 4.16 18.63
CA ASP A 67 -36.94 4.79 19.76
C ASP A 67 -38.34 5.37 19.43
N GLU A 68 -38.50 5.94 18.24
CA GLU A 68 -39.80 6.43 17.76
C GLU A 68 -40.79 5.26 17.55
N VAL A 69 -40.35 4.17 16.92
CA VAL A 69 -41.19 2.99 16.77
C VAL A 69 -41.57 2.38 18.09
N LYS A 70 -40.66 2.37 19.06
CA LYS A 70 -40.92 1.90 20.41
C LYS A 70 -41.94 2.79 21.13
N ALA A 71 -41.77 4.12 21.09
CA ALA A 71 -42.70 5.07 21.69
C ALA A 71 -44.13 4.95 21.09
N GLU A 72 -44.25 4.80 19.78
CA GLU A 72 -45.54 4.59 19.14
C GLU A 72 -46.19 3.24 19.52
N ARG A 73 -45.39 2.17 19.61
CA ARG A 73 -45.87 0.87 20.10
C ARG A 73 -46.32 0.92 21.55
N ASP A 74 -45.57 1.59 22.40
CA ASP A 74 -45.94 1.77 23.80
C ASP A 74 -47.20 2.64 23.92
N SER A 75 -47.35 3.66 23.09
CA SER A 75 -48.55 4.49 22.99
C SER A 75 -49.75 3.68 22.50
N ALA A 76 -49.61 2.87 21.45
CA ALA A 76 -50.70 2.00 20.95
C ALA A 76 -51.12 0.96 21.98
N LEU A 77 -50.20 0.44 22.77
CA LEU A 77 -50.48 -0.50 23.84
C LEU A 77 -51.05 0.17 25.11
N SER A 78 -50.82 1.46 25.34
CA SER A 78 -51.28 2.17 26.54
C SER A 78 -52.83 2.18 26.71
N GLN A 79 -53.56 2.08 25.61
CA GLN A 79 -55.03 2.02 25.61
C GLN A 79 -55.54 0.60 25.35
N PHE A 80 -54.70 -0.36 25.29
CA PHE A 80 -55.07 -1.76 25.02
C PHE A 80 -55.79 -2.36 26.22
N GLN A 81 -56.92 -3.02 25.99
CA GLN A 81 -57.73 -3.72 26.96
C GLN A 81 -57.83 -5.21 26.59
N PRO A 82 -57.39 -6.09 27.51
CA PRO A 82 -57.47 -7.54 27.24
C PRO A 82 -58.91 -8.03 27.24
N PHE A 83 -59.16 -9.05 26.45
CA PHE A 83 -60.48 -9.66 26.33
C PHE A 83 -60.67 -10.77 27.36
N TYR A 84 -61.80 -10.74 28.05
CA TYR A 84 -62.23 -11.74 29.01
C TYR A 84 -63.56 -12.32 28.57
N THR A 85 -63.77 -13.60 28.85
CA THR A 85 -65.05 -14.31 28.63
C THR A 85 -65.68 -14.56 29.98
N GLU A 86 -66.98 -14.20 30.12
CA GLU A 86 -67.77 -14.49 31.30
C GLU A 86 -68.36 -15.90 31.26
N ASP A 87 -68.12 -16.68 32.36
CA ASP A 87 -68.80 -17.96 32.57
C ASP A 87 -69.93 -17.75 33.60
N VAL A 88 -71.13 -17.46 33.06
CA VAL A 88 -72.36 -17.25 33.87
C VAL A 88 -72.72 -18.48 34.69
N GLN A 89 -72.29 -19.69 34.28
CA GLN A 89 -72.62 -20.91 35.05
C GLN A 89 -71.80 -20.99 36.33
N ILE A 90 -70.63 -20.39 36.44
CA ILE A 90 -69.87 -20.31 37.69
C ILE A 90 -70.65 -19.44 38.71
N ALA A 91 -71.05 -18.27 38.30
CA ALA A 91 -71.83 -17.34 39.18
C ALA A 91 -73.07 -18.06 39.67
N GLN A 92 -73.87 -18.66 38.77
CA GLN A 92 -75.09 -19.32 39.13
C GLN A 92 -74.84 -20.54 40.01
N ARG A 93 -73.83 -21.33 39.77
CA ARG A 93 -73.47 -22.47 40.62
C ARG A 93 -73.09 -22.07 42.05
N GLN A 94 -72.31 -21.02 42.18
CA GLN A 94 -71.83 -20.56 43.50
C GLN A 94 -72.90 -19.91 44.34
N ILE A 95 -73.72 -19.09 43.67
CA ILE A 95 -74.91 -18.48 44.32
C ILE A 95 -75.89 -19.57 44.79
N THR A 96 -76.23 -20.55 43.91
CA THR A 96 -77.14 -21.66 44.29
C THR A 96 -76.49 -22.54 45.39
N ALA A 97 -75.23 -22.76 45.37
CA ALA A 97 -74.52 -23.50 46.45
C ALA A 97 -74.61 -22.78 47.80
N PHE A 98 -74.44 -21.47 47.80
CA PHE A 98 -74.63 -20.65 48.99
C PHE A 98 -76.06 -20.74 49.49
N GLU A 99 -77.10 -20.50 48.65
CA GLU A 99 -78.51 -20.62 49.00
C GLU A 99 -78.91 -22.03 49.49
N THR A 100 -78.35 -23.06 48.90
CA THR A 100 -78.63 -24.46 49.33
C THR A 100 -77.97 -24.74 50.66
N ALA A 101 -76.74 -24.26 50.91
CA ALA A 101 -76.11 -24.36 52.23
C ALA A 101 -76.87 -23.56 53.30
N TRP A 102 -77.43 -22.43 52.94
CA TRP A 102 -78.31 -21.65 53.81
C TRP A 102 -79.59 -22.40 54.16
N ARG A 103 -80.34 -22.93 53.19
CA ARG A 103 -81.57 -23.73 53.42
C ARG A 103 -81.28 -25.03 54.19
N ALA A 104 -80.12 -25.59 54.09
CA ALA A 104 -79.68 -26.78 54.83
C ALA A 104 -79.28 -26.43 56.33
N GLY A 105 -79.34 -25.17 56.72
CA GLY A 105 -79.00 -24.73 58.09
C GLY A 105 -77.48 -24.81 58.36
N ARG A 106 -76.64 -24.81 57.39
CA ARG A 106 -75.15 -25.00 57.52
C ARG A 106 -74.47 -23.84 58.25
N PHE A 107 -75.15 -22.68 58.32
CA PHE A 107 -74.55 -21.47 58.93
C PHE A 107 -74.99 -21.27 60.41
N GLY A 108 -75.70 -22.23 61.00
CA GLY A 108 -76.04 -22.23 62.40
C GLY A 108 -76.92 -21.00 62.81
N ASP A 109 -76.46 -20.30 63.87
CA ASP A 109 -77.21 -19.12 64.46
C ASP A 109 -76.98 -17.78 63.72
N VAL A 110 -76.49 -17.77 62.48
CA VAL A 110 -76.35 -16.53 61.70
C VAL A 110 -77.73 -16.00 61.32
N PRO A 111 -78.05 -14.73 61.72
CA PRO A 111 -79.33 -14.18 61.41
C PRO A 111 -79.66 -14.08 59.92
N ALA A 112 -80.95 -14.31 59.57
CA ALA A 112 -81.37 -14.31 58.16
C ALA A 112 -81.08 -12.98 57.41
N HIS A 113 -81.08 -11.81 58.10
CA HIS A 113 -80.73 -10.56 57.45
C HIS A 113 -79.24 -10.50 57.04
N CYS A 114 -78.31 -11.13 57.80
CA CYS A 114 -76.94 -11.23 57.44
C CYS A 114 -76.72 -12.13 56.23
N LEU A 115 -77.45 -13.29 56.14
CA LEU A 115 -77.39 -14.19 54.95
C LEU A 115 -77.95 -13.56 53.70
N ASN A 116 -79.06 -12.79 53.86
CA ASN A 116 -79.66 -11.98 52.76
C ASN A 116 -78.61 -10.91 52.26
N HIS A 117 -77.89 -10.32 53.17
CA HIS A 117 -76.80 -9.39 52.80
C HIS A 117 -75.69 -10.08 52.02
N VAL A 118 -75.23 -11.22 52.50
CA VAL A 118 -74.17 -11.97 51.79
C VAL A 118 -74.64 -12.42 50.38
N ASP A 119 -75.86 -12.90 50.25
CA ASP A 119 -76.46 -13.28 48.96
C ASP A 119 -76.52 -12.09 48.01
N LYS A 120 -77.02 -10.93 48.47
CA LYS A 120 -77.05 -9.72 47.65
C LYS A 120 -75.63 -9.25 47.21
N MET A 121 -74.73 -9.27 48.17
CA MET A 121 -73.33 -8.87 47.86
C MET A 121 -72.61 -9.86 46.93
N LEU A 122 -72.87 -11.17 47.13
CA LEU A 122 -72.31 -12.22 46.17
C LEU A 122 -72.85 -11.97 44.77
N ARG A 123 -74.12 -11.73 44.57
CA ARG A 123 -74.73 -11.43 43.26
C ARG A 123 -74.06 -10.17 42.66
N GLY A 124 -73.93 -9.10 43.44
CA GLY A 124 -73.28 -7.87 43.02
C GLY A 124 -71.84 -8.05 42.60
N VAL A 125 -71.03 -8.87 43.33
CA VAL A 125 -69.66 -9.17 43.00
C VAL A 125 -69.54 -10.02 41.66
N TYR A 126 -70.45 -11.00 41.47
CA TYR A 126 -70.47 -11.80 40.24
C TYR A 126 -70.97 -10.98 39.05
N GLU A 127 -71.95 -10.05 39.23
CA GLU A 127 -72.42 -9.12 38.20
C GLU A 127 -71.34 -8.13 37.80
N ALA A 128 -70.54 -7.62 38.73
CA ALA A 128 -69.35 -6.77 38.42
C ALA A 128 -68.24 -7.50 37.75
N GLY A 129 -68.10 -8.79 38.07
CA GLY A 129 -67.09 -9.68 37.51
C GLY A 129 -65.86 -9.96 38.38
N MET A 130 -65.55 -11.21 38.55
CA MET A 130 -64.42 -11.69 39.32
C MET A 130 -63.36 -12.30 38.46
N VAL A 131 -62.11 -11.79 38.60
CA VAL A 131 -60.90 -12.27 37.85
C VAL A 131 -59.96 -12.98 38.82
N PRO A 132 -59.04 -13.86 38.29
CA PRO A 132 -57.96 -14.42 39.11
C PRO A 132 -57.11 -13.31 39.76
N SER A 133 -56.69 -13.51 41.00
CA SER A 133 -55.93 -12.49 41.75
C SER A 133 -54.59 -12.13 41.10
N ALA A 134 -53.95 -13.09 40.37
CA ALA A 134 -52.77 -12.87 39.60
C ALA A 134 -52.99 -11.88 38.44
N ASP A 135 -54.11 -12.04 37.71
CA ASP A 135 -54.46 -11.21 36.55
C ASP A 135 -54.75 -9.77 36.99
N LEU A 136 -55.54 -9.60 38.05
CA LEU A 136 -55.81 -8.26 38.60
C LEU A 136 -54.57 -7.53 39.05
N SER A 137 -53.63 -8.27 39.69
CA SER A 137 -52.35 -7.73 40.13
C SER A 137 -51.45 -7.33 38.94
N GLN A 138 -51.49 -8.09 37.88
CA GLN A 138 -50.72 -7.80 36.66
C GLN A 138 -51.32 -6.58 35.92
N MET A 139 -52.65 -6.51 35.75
CA MET A 139 -53.34 -5.36 35.14
C MET A 139 -53.08 -4.07 35.88
N ALA A 140 -53.05 -4.15 37.23
CA ALA A 140 -52.72 -2.98 38.07
C ALA A 140 -51.25 -2.51 37.88
N LYS A 141 -50.30 -3.42 37.75
CA LYS A 141 -48.89 -3.10 37.44
C LYS A 141 -48.72 -2.50 36.05
N GLU A 142 -49.44 -3.02 35.07
CA GLU A 142 -49.40 -2.58 33.67
C GLU A 142 -50.22 -1.31 33.44
N ARG A 143 -50.94 -0.80 34.48
CA ARG A 143 -51.85 0.35 34.42
C ARG A 143 -52.92 0.21 33.33
N THR A 144 -53.41 -1.02 33.13
CA THR A 144 -54.46 -1.31 32.15
C THR A 144 -55.75 -0.59 32.58
N PRO A 145 -56.41 0.18 31.67
CA PRO A 145 -57.58 0.99 32.07
C PRO A 145 -58.84 0.16 32.40
N GLY A 146 -58.92 -1.04 31.84
CA GLY A 146 -60.04 -1.96 32.02
C GLY A 146 -59.90 -3.20 31.18
N VAL A 147 -60.93 -4.03 31.20
CA VAL A 147 -61.05 -5.25 30.37
C VAL A 147 -62.23 -5.19 29.46
N ARG A 148 -62.18 -5.87 28.35
CA ARG A 148 -63.33 -6.09 27.46
C ARG A 148 -63.95 -7.46 27.75
N VAL A 149 -65.12 -7.45 28.37
CA VAL A 149 -65.83 -8.67 28.67
C VAL A 149 -66.74 -9.02 27.47
N VAL A 150 -66.61 -10.23 26.93
CA VAL A 150 -67.41 -10.72 25.79
C VAL A 150 -68.71 -11.32 26.33
N GLU A 151 -69.81 -10.61 26.07
CA GLU A 151 -71.17 -11.03 26.40
C GLU A 151 -71.93 -11.36 25.11
N GLY A 152 -71.94 -12.65 24.73
CA GLY A 152 -72.55 -13.06 23.47
C GLY A 152 -71.81 -12.57 22.23
N THR A 153 -72.40 -11.63 21.50
CA THR A 153 -71.81 -11.02 20.29
C THR A 153 -71.20 -9.64 20.53
N GLU A 154 -71.39 -9.07 21.72
CA GLU A 154 -70.91 -7.74 22.08
C GLU A 154 -69.73 -7.83 23.08
N ALA A 155 -68.90 -6.83 23.09
CA ALA A 155 -67.81 -6.68 24.07
C ALA A 155 -68.04 -5.41 24.89
N VAL A 156 -68.32 -5.54 26.19
CA VAL A 156 -68.55 -4.44 27.12
C VAL A 156 -67.27 -4.12 27.85
N THR A 157 -66.92 -2.85 27.92
CA THR A 157 -65.73 -2.42 28.68
C THR A 157 -66.10 -2.29 30.17
N ARG A 158 -65.33 -3.01 31.01
CA ARG A 158 -65.43 -2.90 32.50
C ARG A 158 -64.13 -2.30 33.04
N PRO A 159 -64.15 -1.20 33.74
CA PRO A 159 -62.96 -0.58 34.35
C PRO A 159 -62.37 -1.51 35.41
N ILE A 160 -61.02 -1.49 35.55
CA ILE A 160 -60.32 -2.36 36.51
C ILE A 160 -60.75 -2.13 37.96
N THR A 161 -61.27 -0.91 38.27
CA THR A 161 -61.74 -0.52 39.60
C THR A 161 -63.04 -1.19 40.00
N GLU A 162 -63.79 -1.72 39.02
CA GLU A 162 -65.06 -2.41 39.25
C GLU A 162 -64.92 -3.90 39.38
N LEU A 163 -63.73 -4.42 38.98
CA LEU A 163 -63.46 -5.85 39.01
C LEU A 163 -62.99 -6.33 40.38
N TYR A 164 -63.40 -7.53 40.73
CA TYR A 164 -63.01 -8.16 42.00
C TYR A 164 -62.03 -9.33 41.75
N SER A 165 -61.06 -9.45 42.65
CA SER A 165 -60.36 -10.72 42.86
C SER A 165 -61.06 -11.51 43.94
N THR A 166 -60.78 -12.79 44.10
CA THR A 166 -61.30 -13.60 45.19
C THR A 166 -61.09 -12.93 46.59
N ARG A 167 -59.93 -12.31 46.76
CA ARG A 167 -59.58 -11.60 47.99
C ARG A 167 -60.33 -10.30 48.13
N SER A 168 -60.33 -9.44 47.12
CA SER A 168 -61.04 -8.16 47.20
C SER A 168 -62.59 -8.31 47.31
N ALA A 169 -63.13 -9.38 46.69
CA ALA A 169 -64.51 -9.75 46.81
C ALA A 169 -64.85 -10.16 48.25
N TYR A 170 -64.04 -10.97 48.88
CA TYR A 170 -64.19 -11.32 50.30
C TYR A 170 -64.14 -10.06 51.20
N GLU A 171 -63.07 -9.26 50.98
CA GLU A 171 -62.95 -8.01 51.76
C GLU A 171 -64.14 -7.10 51.54
N TYR A 172 -64.64 -6.95 50.33
CA TYR A 172 -65.81 -6.15 50.00
C TYR A 172 -67.08 -6.67 50.74
N ILE A 173 -67.36 -7.97 50.69
CA ILE A 173 -68.55 -8.55 51.33
C ILE A 173 -68.45 -8.44 52.84
N VAL A 174 -67.32 -8.61 53.44
CA VAL A 174 -67.16 -8.64 54.92
C VAL A 174 -67.01 -7.24 55.53
N TYR A 175 -66.45 -6.27 54.78
CA TYR A 175 -66.11 -4.94 55.35
C TYR A 175 -66.93 -3.78 54.79
N ALA A 176 -67.81 -3.98 53.78
CA ALA A 176 -68.63 -2.87 53.25
C ALA A 176 -69.56 -2.19 54.22
N ASP A 177 -70.15 -2.96 55.12
CA ASP A 177 -71.07 -2.40 56.17
C ASP A 177 -70.89 -3.15 57.48
N THR A 178 -69.88 -2.78 58.23
CA THR A 178 -69.59 -3.38 59.57
C THR A 178 -70.46 -2.86 60.70
N ILE A 179 -71.25 -1.84 60.45
CA ILE A 179 -72.19 -1.26 61.47
C ILE A 179 -73.47 -2.10 61.59
N ASN A 180 -74.08 -2.44 60.45
CA ASN A 180 -75.31 -3.21 60.38
C ASN A 180 -75.07 -4.73 60.34
N PHE A 181 -73.89 -5.18 59.90
CA PHE A 181 -73.54 -6.60 59.71
C PHE A 181 -72.22 -6.90 60.40
N PRO A 182 -72.27 -7.48 61.64
CA PRO A 182 -71.03 -7.81 62.37
C PRO A 182 -70.18 -8.78 61.67
N ARG A 183 -68.87 -8.43 61.50
CA ARG A 183 -67.85 -9.24 60.79
C ARG A 183 -67.79 -10.66 61.28
N GLU A 184 -67.88 -10.86 62.57
CA GLU A 184 -67.76 -12.20 63.18
C GLU A 184 -68.89 -13.13 62.72
N LEU A 185 -70.07 -12.61 62.45
CA LEU A 185 -71.22 -13.35 61.96
C LEU A 185 -71.05 -13.65 60.45
N LEU A 186 -70.55 -12.70 59.64
CA LEU A 186 -70.32 -12.88 58.23
C LEU A 186 -69.15 -13.89 57.99
N ALA A 187 -68.14 -13.88 58.87
CA ALA A 187 -67.01 -14.81 58.74
C ALA A 187 -67.42 -16.28 58.96
N ARG A 188 -68.49 -16.56 59.75
CA ARG A 188 -69.06 -17.92 59.94
C ARG A 188 -69.68 -18.50 58.65
N CYS A 189 -69.97 -17.67 57.66
CA CYS A 189 -70.57 -18.10 56.40
C CYS A 189 -69.60 -18.77 55.47
N ASN A 190 -68.28 -18.85 55.82
CA ASN A 190 -67.19 -19.41 54.95
C ASN A 190 -67.27 -18.89 53.48
N ILE A 191 -67.45 -17.57 53.31
CA ILE A 191 -67.76 -16.91 52.03
C ILE A 191 -66.68 -17.31 50.96
N ASN A 192 -65.49 -17.56 51.37
CA ASN A 192 -64.40 -17.99 50.42
C ASN A 192 -64.73 -19.25 49.63
N GLU A 193 -65.56 -20.19 50.18
CA GLU A 193 -65.99 -21.41 49.46
C GLU A 193 -66.88 -21.08 48.23
N TYR A 194 -67.56 -19.89 48.28
CA TYR A 194 -68.51 -19.45 47.23
C TYR A 194 -67.95 -18.39 46.33
N LEU A 195 -66.60 -18.10 46.39
CA LEU A 195 -65.96 -17.08 45.61
C LEU A 195 -65.01 -17.81 44.59
N SER A 196 -65.39 -17.84 43.33
CA SER A 196 -64.57 -18.36 42.25
C SER A 196 -64.61 -17.40 41.06
N PRO A 197 -63.47 -17.12 40.44
CA PRO A 197 -63.43 -16.24 39.27
C PRO A 197 -64.41 -16.70 38.19
N ASN A 198 -65.30 -15.79 37.73
CA ASN A 198 -66.25 -16.03 36.64
C ASN A 198 -65.79 -15.37 35.32
N LEU A 199 -64.70 -14.58 35.37
CA LEU A 199 -64.07 -14.02 34.19
C LEU A 199 -62.73 -14.74 33.92
N SER A 200 -62.57 -15.26 32.74
CA SER A 200 -61.30 -15.89 32.24
C SER A 200 -60.79 -15.15 31.03
N ILE A 201 -59.45 -15.00 30.93
CA ILE A 201 -58.83 -14.33 29.79
C ILE A 201 -59.01 -15.13 28.50
N ASP A 202 -59.50 -14.47 27.45
CA ASP A 202 -59.50 -14.98 26.09
C ASP A 202 -58.14 -14.70 25.45
N SER A 203 -57.18 -15.60 25.67
CA SER A 203 -55.81 -15.45 25.21
C SER A 203 -55.71 -15.32 23.68
N ALA A 204 -56.59 -16.02 22.91
CA ALA A 204 -56.56 -16.00 21.47
C ALA A 204 -56.99 -14.64 20.91
N LYS A 205 -58.13 -14.07 21.40
CA LYS A 205 -58.56 -12.73 21.00
C LYS A 205 -57.63 -11.64 21.49
N THR A 206 -57.14 -11.77 22.72
CA THR A 206 -56.23 -10.83 23.32
C THR A 206 -54.92 -10.72 22.54
N SER A 207 -54.31 -11.86 22.18
CA SER A 207 -53.08 -11.87 21.38
C SER A 207 -53.29 -11.36 19.94
N ALA A 208 -54.37 -11.78 19.29
CA ALA A 208 -54.68 -11.35 17.93
C ALA A 208 -54.85 -9.81 17.83
N VAL A 209 -55.67 -9.23 18.69
CA VAL A 209 -55.87 -7.76 18.69
C VAL A 209 -54.60 -7.01 19.08
N ARG A 210 -53.81 -7.54 20.01
CA ARG A 210 -52.51 -6.97 20.36
C ARG A 210 -51.54 -6.98 19.20
N GLU A 211 -51.46 -8.10 18.47
CA GLU A 211 -50.63 -8.21 17.26
C GLU A 211 -51.09 -7.26 16.16
N ASP A 212 -52.42 -7.13 15.97
CA ASP A 212 -52.99 -6.22 14.98
C ASP A 212 -52.65 -4.74 15.32
N LEU A 213 -52.77 -4.36 16.59
CA LEU A 213 -52.35 -3.03 17.03
C LEU A 213 -50.87 -2.74 16.82
N LEU A 214 -50.02 -3.72 17.10
CA LEU A 214 -48.59 -3.59 16.88
C LEU A 214 -48.22 -3.60 15.37
N ALA A 215 -48.97 -4.35 14.57
CA ALA A 215 -48.79 -4.37 13.12
C ALA A 215 -49.26 -3.09 12.41
N ALA A 216 -50.24 -2.39 13.02
CA ALA A 216 -50.70 -1.11 12.53
C ALA A 216 -49.69 0.04 12.70
N VAL A 217 -48.69 -0.12 13.60
CA VAL A 217 -47.59 0.85 13.75
C VAL A 217 -46.65 0.78 12.54
N SER A 218 -46.75 1.78 11.67
CA SER A 218 -45.88 1.86 10.47
C SER A 218 -44.42 2.05 10.84
N PRO A 219 -43.48 1.27 10.31
CA PRO A 219 -42.03 1.49 10.49
C PRO A 219 -41.52 2.73 9.74
N ALA A 220 -42.32 3.35 8.88
CA ALA A 220 -42.00 4.52 8.10
C ALA A 220 -42.85 5.74 8.50
N SER A 221 -42.25 6.92 8.50
CA SER A 221 -42.89 8.19 8.74
C SER A 221 -43.44 8.87 7.48
N GLY A 222 -42.93 8.46 6.29
CA GLY A 222 -43.31 9.05 5.02
C GLY A 222 -42.65 8.34 3.88
N MET A 223 -42.80 8.89 2.67
CA MET A 223 -42.18 8.38 1.42
C MET A 223 -41.56 9.54 0.66
N VAL A 224 -40.32 9.36 0.18
CA VAL A 224 -39.65 10.25 -0.76
C VAL A 224 -39.81 9.68 -2.17
N GLN A 225 -40.25 10.52 -3.11
CA GLN A 225 -40.49 10.11 -4.49
C GLN A 225 -39.22 10.27 -5.36
N SER A 226 -39.09 9.48 -6.39
CA SER A 226 -38.06 9.62 -7.41
C SER A 226 -38.14 10.99 -8.04
N GLY A 227 -36.96 11.64 -8.21
CA GLY A 227 -36.86 13.03 -8.69
C GLY A 227 -36.99 14.10 -7.58
N GLN A 228 -37.41 13.73 -6.37
CA GLN A 228 -37.46 14.65 -5.25
C GLN A 228 -36.05 14.97 -4.74
N ARG A 229 -35.79 16.25 -4.51
CA ARG A 229 -34.52 16.72 -3.91
C ARG A 229 -34.49 16.38 -2.43
N ILE A 230 -33.38 15.75 -1.99
CA ILE A 230 -33.16 15.34 -0.61
C ILE A 230 -32.41 16.45 0.14
N ILE A 231 -31.29 16.95 -0.42
CA ILE A 231 -30.46 17.98 0.19
C ILE A 231 -29.63 18.70 -0.85
N ASP A 232 -29.39 20.00 -0.63
CA ASP A 232 -28.54 20.82 -1.49
C ASP A 232 -27.12 20.99 -0.93
N ARG A 233 -26.18 21.30 -1.82
CA ARG A 233 -24.81 21.59 -1.45
C ARG A 233 -24.72 22.78 -0.48
N GLY A 234 -23.98 22.61 0.61
CA GLY A 234 -23.80 23.64 1.65
C GLY A 234 -24.94 23.69 2.67
N GLU A 235 -26.04 22.97 2.48
CA GLU A 235 -27.14 22.89 3.42
C GLU A 235 -26.73 22.09 4.66
N ILE A 236 -27.06 22.59 5.87
CA ILE A 236 -26.76 21.90 7.13
C ILE A 236 -27.70 20.70 7.27
N ILE A 237 -27.15 19.53 7.49
CA ILE A 237 -27.92 18.30 7.65
C ILE A 237 -28.73 18.35 8.95
N SER A 238 -30.03 18.65 8.87
CA SER A 238 -30.97 18.59 9.98
C SER A 238 -31.22 17.16 10.44
N ALA A 239 -31.85 16.97 11.60
CA ALA A 239 -32.24 15.65 12.10
C ALA A 239 -33.19 14.91 11.13
N GLU A 240 -34.07 15.64 10.47
CA GLU A 240 -35.02 15.09 9.49
C GLU A 240 -34.29 14.68 8.20
N GLN A 241 -33.43 15.55 7.67
CA GLN A 241 -32.61 15.23 6.52
C GLN A 241 -31.66 14.06 6.78
N TYR A 242 -31.12 13.95 8.00
CA TYR A 242 -30.29 12.82 8.39
C TYR A 242 -31.06 11.49 8.32
N LYS A 243 -32.31 11.45 8.78
CA LYS A 243 -33.20 10.28 8.67
C LYS A 243 -33.49 9.91 7.20
N ILE A 244 -33.75 10.93 6.38
CA ILE A 244 -34.01 10.73 4.94
C ILE A 244 -32.76 10.15 4.27
N LEU A 245 -31.57 10.71 4.54
CA LEU A 245 -30.28 10.23 4.03
C LEU A 245 -30.00 8.79 4.47
N GLN A 246 -30.20 8.48 5.75
CA GLN A 246 -30.01 7.14 6.29
C GLN A 246 -30.98 6.13 5.68
N SER A 247 -32.24 6.55 5.44
CA SER A 247 -33.24 5.71 4.76
C SER A 247 -32.90 5.47 3.29
N PHE A 248 -32.41 6.50 2.60
CA PHE A 248 -31.94 6.40 1.21
C PHE A 248 -30.72 5.49 1.11
N GLU A 249 -29.75 5.62 2.01
CA GLU A 249 -28.59 4.73 2.11
C GLU A 249 -29.03 3.27 2.28
N ARG A 250 -29.91 3.00 3.27
CA ARG A 250 -30.42 1.65 3.55
C ARG A 250 -31.12 1.04 2.35
N GLU A 251 -31.97 1.79 1.65
CA GLU A 251 -32.67 1.29 0.47
C GLU A 251 -31.76 1.16 -0.75
N THR A 252 -30.75 2.03 -0.89
CA THR A 252 -29.74 1.90 -1.92
C THR A 252 -28.94 0.61 -1.76
N VAL A 253 -28.48 0.34 -0.53
CA VAL A 253 -27.76 -0.90 -0.20
C VAL A 253 -28.67 -2.13 -0.40
N ARG A 254 -29.95 -2.06 0.03
CA ARG A 254 -30.91 -3.15 -0.12
C ARG A 254 -31.26 -3.49 -1.58
N ARG A 255 -31.39 -2.46 -2.42
CA ARG A 255 -31.69 -2.64 -3.86
C ARG A 255 -30.50 -3.14 -4.66
N ASN A 256 -29.30 -2.77 -4.21
CA ASN A 256 -28.03 -3.26 -4.75
C ASN A 256 -27.64 -4.60 -4.11
N ASP A 257 -28.60 -5.48 -3.82
CA ASP A 257 -28.36 -6.80 -3.26
C ASP A 257 -27.23 -7.53 -4.00
N PRO A 258 -26.09 -7.79 -3.30
CA PRO A 258 -24.92 -8.40 -3.94
C PRO A 258 -25.23 -9.73 -4.63
N SER A 259 -26.29 -10.42 -4.19
CA SER A 259 -26.63 -11.75 -4.71
C SER A 259 -27.17 -11.72 -6.14
N LYS A 260 -27.82 -10.62 -6.58
CA LYS A 260 -28.48 -10.53 -7.89
C LYS A 260 -27.61 -9.94 -9.02
N GLY A 261 -26.52 -9.22 -8.68
CA GLY A 261 -25.66 -8.53 -9.65
C GLY A 261 -24.16 -8.86 -9.52
N MET A 262 -23.76 -9.75 -8.60
CA MET A 262 -22.35 -10.02 -8.27
C MET A 262 -21.50 -10.40 -9.49
N TRP A 263 -22.03 -11.21 -10.41
CA TRP A 263 -21.32 -11.59 -11.63
C TRP A 263 -21.09 -10.40 -12.57
N GLN A 264 -22.02 -9.47 -12.65
CA GLN A 264 -21.88 -8.26 -13.48
C GLN A 264 -20.80 -7.35 -12.90
N VAL A 265 -20.80 -7.13 -11.56
CA VAL A 265 -19.80 -6.34 -10.87
C VAL A 265 -18.41 -6.96 -11.03
N VAL A 266 -18.27 -8.26 -10.76
CA VAL A 266 -16.98 -8.97 -10.91
C VAL A 266 -16.50 -8.92 -12.36
N THR A 267 -17.40 -9.13 -13.34
CA THR A 267 -17.04 -9.06 -14.77
C THR A 267 -16.57 -7.66 -15.14
N GLY A 268 -17.25 -6.61 -14.64
CA GLY A 268 -16.85 -5.22 -14.83
C GLY A 268 -15.47 -4.93 -14.22
N GLN A 269 -15.23 -5.37 -12.98
CA GLN A 269 -13.95 -5.24 -12.30
C GLN A 269 -12.82 -5.97 -13.04
N VAL A 270 -13.04 -7.22 -13.45
CA VAL A 270 -12.06 -7.99 -14.24
C VAL A 270 -11.75 -7.28 -15.55
N THR A 271 -12.78 -6.83 -16.27
CA THR A 271 -12.61 -6.13 -17.55
C THR A 271 -11.80 -4.85 -17.37
N PHE A 272 -12.12 -4.03 -16.37
CA PHE A 272 -11.43 -2.78 -16.10
C PHE A 272 -9.95 -3.01 -15.74
N VAL A 273 -9.68 -3.89 -14.76
CA VAL A 273 -8.31 -4.23 -14.33
C VAL A 273 -7.51 -4.80 -15.51
N LEU A 274 -8.11 -5.70 -16.28
CA LEU A 274 -7.47 -6.30 -17.44
C LEU A 274 -7.13 -5.25 -18.51
N CYS A 275 -8.03 -4.31 -18.81
CA CYS A 275 -7.79 -3.23 -19.77
C CYS A 275 -6.59 -2.37 -19.35
N VAL A 276 -6.50 -1.97 -18.08
CA VAL A 276 -5.39 -1.16 -17.57
C VAL A 276 -4.06 -1.93 -17.68
N ILE A 277 -4.03 -3.20 -17.26
CA ILE A 277 -2.82 -4.03 -17.32
C ILE A 277 -2.40 -4.30 -18.76
N VAL A 278 -3.35 -4.61 -19.64
CA VAL A 278 -3.08 -4.83 -21.08
C VAL A 278 -2.51 -3.57 -21.71
N ALA A 279 -3.08 -2.40 -21.43
CA ALA A 279 -2.55 -1.11 -21.90
C ALA A 279 -1.09 -0.89 -21.45
N PHE A 280 -0.78 -1.22 -20.18
CA PHE A 280 0.58 -1.15 -19.66
C PHE A 280 1.53 -2.14 -20.36
N VAL A 281 1.10 -3.38 -20.59
CA VAL A 281 1.89 -4.38 -21.33
C VAL A 281 2.12 -3.94 -22.78
N PHE A 282 1.12 -3.34 -23.44
CA PHE A 282 1.29 -2.74 -24.76
C PHE A 282 2.32 -1.61 -24.76
N TYR A 283 2.27 -0.71 -23.77
CA TYR A 283 3.30 0.31 -23.60
C TYR A 283 4.70 -0.31 -23.53
N LEU A 284 4.90 -1.31 -22.66
CA LEU A 284 6.19 -1.98 -22.52
C LEU A 284 6.61 -2.66 -23.85
N ARG A 285 5.68 -3.30 -24.55
CA ARG A 285 5.97 -4.00 -25.83
C ARG A 285 6.37 -3.04 -26.93
N LEU A 286 5.80 -1.84 -26.98
CA LEU A 286 6.08 -0.85 -28.01
C LEU A 286 7.35 -0.06 -27.71
N PHE A 287 7.53 0.36 -26.46
CA PHE A 287 8.55 1.35 -26.09
C PHE A 287 9.68 0.80 -25.23
N ARG A 288 9.48 -0.31 -24.52
CA ARG A 288 10.44 -0.85 -23.51
C ARG A 288 10.54 -2.37 -23.56
N ARG A 289 10.81 -2.93 -24.73
CA ARG A 289 10.91 -4.40 -24.92
C ARG A 289 11.97 -5.05 -24.04
N GLU A 290 13.01 -4.33 -23.65
CA GLU A 290 14.06 -4.80 -22.75
C GLU A 290 13.50 -5.24 -21.39
N TYR A 291 12.53 -4.52 -20.83
CA TYR A 291 11.94 -4.86 -19.52
C TYR A 291 11.06 -6.12 -19.60
N LEU A 292 10.42 -6.36 -20.73
CA LEU A 292 9.66 -7.60 -20.95
C LEU A 292 10.54 -8.84 -21.10
N ARG A 293 11.82 -8.67 -21.42
CA ARG A 293 12.79 -9.79 -21.51
C ARG A 293 13.39 -10.14 -20.16
N SER A 294 13.31 -9.26 -19.18
CA SER A 294 13.83 -9.44 -17.83
C SER A 294 12.71 -9.86 -16.86
N PRO A 295 12.72 -11.09 -16.34
CA PRO A 295 11.74 -11.52 -15.33
C PRO A 295 11.74 -10.63 -14.09
N HIS A 296 12.91 -10.16 -13.66
CA HIS A 296 13.04 -9.26 -12.51
C HIS A 296 12.32 -7.92 -12.72
N SER A 297 12.43 -7.36 -13.94
CA SER A 297 11.73 -6.11 -14.30
C SER A 297 10.21 -6.31 -14.32
N ILE A 298 9.72 -7.42 -14.87
CA ILE A 298 8.29 -7.77 -14.88
C ILE A 298 7.77 -7.89 -13.43
N LEU A 299 8.49 -8.63 -12.58
CA LEU A 299 8.09 -8.82 -11.19
C LEU A 299 8.07 -7.51 -10.40
N LEU A 300 9.10 -6.66 -10.54
CA LEU A 300 9.14 -5.36 -9.86
C LEU A 300 7.96 -4.46 -10.29
N LEU A 301 7.76 -4.28 -11.59
CA LEU A 301 6.67 -3.44 -12.11
C LEU A 301 5.30 -3.97 -11.69
N SER A 302 5.09 -5.28 -11.80
CA SER A 302 3.82 -5.91 -11.41
C SER A 302 3.56 -5.84 -9.92
N SER A 303 4.61 -6.00 -9.08
CA SER A 303 4.46 -5.88 -7.62
C SER A 303 4.09 -4.45 -7.21
N LEU A 304 4.70 -3.42 -7.83
CA LEU A 304 4.36 -2.02 -7.54
C LEU A 304 2.93 -1.67 -8.01
N ILE A 305 2.51 -2.18 -9.18
CA ILE A 305 1.14 -2.00 -9.68
C ILE A 305 0.12 -2.70 -8.78
N ALA A 306 0.48 -3.80 -8.10
CA ALA A 306 -0.44 -4.54 -7.25
C ALA A 306 -0.46 -4.06 -5.79
N ILE A 307 0.71 -3.83 -5.17
CA ILE A 307 0.82 -3.56 -3.73
C ILE A 307 0.10 -2.28 -3.33
N PHE A 308 0.27 -1.19 -4.06
CA PHE A 308 -0.32 0.10 -3.71
C PHE A 308 -1.86 0.11 -3.80
N PRO A 309 -2.49 -0.43 -4.87
CA PRO A 309 -3.93 -0.63 -4.87
C PRO A 309 -4.42 -1.53 -3.74
N LEU A 310 -3.72 -2.63 -3.43
CA LEU A 310 -4.09 -3.52 -2.33
C LEU A 310 -4.05 -2.83 -0.97
N ILE A 311 -3.03 -2.01 -0.71
CA ILE A 311 -2.96 -1.19 0.51
C ILE A 311 -4.18 -0.25 0.55
N THR A 312 -4.51 0.41 -0.56
CA THR A 312 -5.67 1.30 -0.64
C THR A 312 -6.97 0.54 -0.38
N TYR A 313 -7.17 -0.63 -0.99
CA TYR A 313 -8.37 -1.47 -0.76
C TYR A 313 -8.51 -1.87 0.70
N ALA A 314 -7.39 -2.26 1.33
CA ALA A 314 -7.38 -2.59 2.76
C ALA A 314 -7.69 -1.38 3.67
N MET A 315 -7.32 -0.16 3.25
CA MET A 315 -7.53 1.06 4.04
C MET A 315 -8.94 1.62 3.89
N VAL A 316 -9.61 1.40 2.76
CA VAL A 316 -10.97 1.91 2.51
C VAL A 316 -11.98 1.44 3.56
N ASP A 317 -11.80 0.24 4.11
CA ASP A 317 -12.69 -0.32 5.13
C ASP A 317 -12.34 0.10 6.56
N GLN A 318 -11.22 0.77 6.77
CA GLN A 318 -10.74 1.16 8.09
C GLN A 318 -11.16 2.59 8.43
N LYS A 319 -11.87 2.79 9.55
CA LYS A 319 -12.34 4.11 10.00
C LYS A 319 -11.22 5.06 10.45
N PHE A 320 -10.04 4.51 10.83
CA PHE A 320 -8.92 5.27 11.40
C PHE A 320 -7.81 5.59 10.40
N LEU A 321 -7.86 4.99 9.20
CA LEU A 321 -6.82 5.15 8.18
C LEU A 321 -7.40 5.86 6.96
N ASN A 322 -6.69 6.85 6.46
CA ASN A 322 -7.08 7.58 5.28
C ASN A 322 -6.15 7.26 4.10
N VAL A 323 -6.71 7.07 2.92
CA VAL A 323 -5.97 6.68 1.71
C VAL A 323 -4.90 7.70 1.30
N TYR A 324 -5.03 8.96 1.72
CA TYR A 324 -4.01 9.99 1.48
C TYR A 324 -2.73 9.80 2.30
N MET A 325 -2.71 8.89 3.28
CA MET A 325 -1.49 8.48 3.98
C MET A 325 -0.59 7.57 3.14
N VAL A 326 -1.15 6.92 2.09
CA VAL A 326 -0.39 5.98 1.24
C VAL A 326 0.61 6.74 0.37
N PRO A 327 1.92 6.46 0.47
CA PRO A 327 2.95 7.22 -0.24
C PRO A 327 3.10 6.75 -1.70
N TYR A 328 2.12 7.06 -2.55
CA TYR A 328 2.11 6.67 -3.97
C TYR A 328 3.32 7.18 -4.76
N ALA A 329 3.92 8.30 -4.33
CA ALA A 329 5.14 8.83 -4.92
C ALA A 329 6.33 7.84 -4.83
N MET A 330 6.28 6.82 -3.95
CA MET A 330 7.28 5.74 -3.93
C MET A 330 7.28 4.92 -5.22
N VAL A 331 6.12 4.72 -5.87
CA VAL A 331 6.03 3.95 -7.12
C VAL A 331 6.94 4.54 -8.19
N PRO A 332 6.76 5.81 -8.59
CA PRO A 332 7.63 6.40 -9.60
C PRO A 332 9.07 6.58 -9.11
N ILE A 333 9.33 6.79 -7.82
CA ILE A 333 10.69 6.86 -7.26
C ILE A 333 11.44 5.55 -7.53
N PHE A 334 10.88 4.42 -7.14
CA PHE A 334 11.55 3.12 -7.34
C PHE A 334 11.76 2.80 -8.81
N VAL A 335 10.73 2.98 -9.64
CA VAL A 335 10.87 2.69 -11.07
C VAL A 335 11.90 3.62 -11.74
N ARG A 336 11.94 4.91 -11.35
CA ARG A 336 12.91 5.85 -11.91
C ARG A 336 14.36 5.50 -11.53
N ILE A 337 14.60 5.06 -10.31
CA ILE A 337 15.94 4.71 -9.84
C ILE A 337 16.49 3.50 -10.60
N PHE A 338 15.66 2.51 -10.88
CA PHE A 338 16.11 1.26 -11.53
C PHE A 338 15.94 1.23 -13.04
N MET A 339 15.04 2.07 -13.58
CA MET A 339 14.65 2.05 -14.98
C MET A 339 14.72 3.45 -15.60
N ASP A 340 13.55 4.00 -15.97
CA ASP A 340 13.47 5.32 -16.63
C ASP A 340 12.20 6.09 -16.22
N SER A 341 12.20 7.41 -16.47
CA SER A 341 11.12 8.32 -16.07
C SER A 341 9.79 8.02 -16.76
N ARG A 342 9.82 7.56 -18.04
CA ARG A 342 8.58 7.28 -18.79
C ARG A 342 7.89 6.04 -18.24
N THR A 343 8.67 5.00 -17.94
CA THR A 343 8.16 3.78 -17.31
C THR A 343 7.68 4.07 -15.89
N ALA A 344 8.39 4.91 -15.13
CA ALA A 344 7.98 5.36 -13.80
C ALA A 344 6.60 6.05 -13.83
N PHE A 345 6.41 6.97 -14.78
CA PHE A 345 5.15 7.65 -14.98
C PHE A 345 4.01 6.69 -15.32
N MET A 346 4.21 5.80 -16.30
CA MET A 346 3.17 4.84 -16.72
C MET A 346 2.80 3.84 -15.61
N THR A 347 3.79 3.37 -14.84
CA THR A 347 3.54 2.47 -13.70
C THR A 347 2.72 3.17 -12.62
N MET A 348 3.04 4.43 -12.31
CA MET A 348 2.29 5.25 -11.36
C MET A 348 0.85 5.46 -11.83
N VAL A 349 0.65 5.85 -13.09
CA VAL A 349 -0.69 6.06 -13.67
C VAL A 349 -1.54 4.80 -13.53
N CYS A 350 -1.00 3.64 -13.90
CA CYS A 350 -1.71 2.37 -13.75
C CYS A 350 -2.06 2.07 -12.29
N SER A 351 -1.12 2.26 -11.37
CA SER A 351 -1.34 2.02 -9.94
C SER A 351 -2.41 2.94 -9.37
N VAL A 352 -2.38 4.25 -9.70
CA VAL A 352 -3.37 5.24 -9.24
C VAL A 352 -4.76 4.95 -9.82
N ILE A 353 -4.88 4.63 -11.12
CA ILE A 353 -6.15 4.29 -11.76
C ILE A 353 -6.77 3.03 -11.12
N LEU A 354 -5.96 1.99 -10.88
CA LEU A 354 -6.45 0.76 -10.23
C LEU A 354 -6.89 1.02 -8.79
N SER A 355 -6.20 1.88 -8.07
CA SER A 355 -6.56 2.26 -6.70
C SER A 355 -7.84 3.08 -6.64
N SER A 356 -8.03 3.99 -7.61
CA SER A 356 -9.21 4.86 -7.65
C SER A 356 -10.53 4.10 -7.82
N LEU A 357 -10.47 2.86 -8.31
CA LEU A 357 -11.67 2.01 -8.49
C LEU A 357 -12.38 1.69 -7.17
N ALA A 358 -11.68 1.70 -6.05
CA ALA A 358 -12.23 1.47 -4.72
C ALA A 358 -12.73 2.74 -4.02
N LEU A 359 -12.50 3.91 -4.59
CA LEU A 359 -12.74 5.19 -3.95
C LEU A 359 -13.98 5.88 -4.51
N HIS A 360 -14.71 6.62 -3.66
CA HIS A 360 -15.89 7.39 -4.06
C HIS A 360 -15.48 8.75 -4.64
N SER A 361 -14.55 9.46 -4.00
CA SER A 361 -14.00 10.75 -4.47
C SER A 361 -12.76 10.54 -5.34
N ASN A 362 -12.92 9.75 -6.41
CA ASN A 362 -11.79 9.29 -7.25
C ASN A 362 -11.08 10.44 -7.97
N TYR A 363 -11.80 11.50 -8.34
CA TYR A 363 -11.22 12.59 -9.14
C TYR A 363 -10.16 13.39 -8.34
N GLU A 364 -10.49 13.79 -7.11
CA GLU A 364 -9.54 14.48 -6.23
C GLU A 364 -8.31 13.61 -5.95
N PHE A 365 -8.53 12.36 -5.56
CA PHE A 365 -7.45 11.40 -5.31
C PHE A 365 -6.53 11.24 -6.52
N VAL A 366 -7.10 11.04 -7.71
CA VAL A 366 -6.31 10.84 -8.94
C VAL A 366 -5.45 12.06 -9.22
N ILE A 367 -5.99 13.29 -9.13
CA ILE A 367 -5.23 14.51 -9.38
C ILE A 367 -4.11 14.69 -8.35
N VAL A 368 -4.41 14.53 -7.06
CA VAL A 368 -3.42 14.68 -5.99
C VAL A 368 -2.27 13.69 -6.18
N GLN A 369 -2.57 12.40 -6.39
CA GLN A 369 -1.53 11.38 -6.55
C GLN A 369 -0.76 11.53 -7.87
N PHE A 370 -1.43 11.93 -8.95
CA PHE A 370 -0.80 12.20 -10.22
C PHE A 370 0.22 13.35 -10.11
N MET A 371 -0.18 14.47 -9.52
CA MET A 371 0.71 15.63 -9.36
C MET A 371 1.84 15.36 -8.39
N SER A 372 1.57 14.65 -7.29
CA SER A 372 2.57 14.17 -6.33
C SER A 372 3.64 13.31 -6.99
N GLY A 373 3.21 12.34 -7.79
CA GLY A 373 4.12 11.45 -8.50
C GLY A 373 4.92 12.15 -9.60
N MET A 374 4.32 13.10 -10.33
CA MET A 374 5.04 13.95 -11.29
C MET A 374 6.12 14.77 -10.59
N THR A 375 5.79 15.39 -9.45
CA THR A 375 6.76 16.13 -8.62
C THR A 375 7.91 15.22 -8.19
N ALA A 376 7.61 14.00 -7.74
CA ALA A 376 8.64 13.03 -7.38
C ALA A 376 9.56 12.69 -8.57
N ILE A 377 9.01 12.48 -9.77
CA ILE A 377 9.79 12.22 -10.99
C ILE A 377 10.70 13.40 -11.33
N TYR A 378 10.21 14.64 -11.25
CA TYR A 378 11.01 15.83 -11.58
C TYR A 378 12.04 16.15 -10.51
N ALA A 379 11.69 16.04 -9.24
CA ALA A 379 12.58 16.35 -8.13
C ALA A 379 13.71 15.32 -7.97
N LEU A 380 13.50 14.06 -8.42
CA LEU A 380 14.48 12.99 -8.36
C LEU A 380 15.14 12.80 -9.74
N ARG A 381 16.15 13.60 -10.07
CA ARG A 381 16.87 13.43 -11.34
C ARG A 381 17.79 12.21 -11.30
N ASP A 382 18.69 12.16 -10.33
CA ASP A 382 19.57 11.02 -10.05
C ASP A 382 19.75 10.92 -8.53
N LEU A 383 19.45 9.76 -7.95
CA LEU A 383 19.62 9.55 -6.52
C LEU A 383 21.09 9.20 -6.23
N THR A 384 21.86 10.21 -5.87
CA THR A 384 23.28 10.08 -5.46
C THR A 384 23.48 10.33 -3.98
N GLU A 385 22.59 11.10 -3.35
CA GLU A 385 22.67 11.50 -1.94
C GLU A 385 21.38 11.20 -1.19
N ARG A 386 21.51 10.81 0.07
CA ARG A 386 20.36 10.54 0.97
C ARG A 386 19.49 11.79 1.19
N SER A 387 20.11 12.96 1.22
CA SER A 387 19.45 14.27 1.39
C SER A 387 18.44 14.59 0.28
N GLN A 388 18.61 14.02 -0.90
CA GLN A 388 17.68 14.23 -2.03
C GLN A 388 16.28 13.69 -1.75
N LEU A 389 16.16 12.55 -1.04
CA LEU A 389 14.85 12.00 -0.68
C LEU A 389 14.07 12.92 0.27
N LEU A 390 14.75 13.58 1.19
CA LEU A 390 14.09 14.57 2.06
C LEU A 390 13.53 15.74 1.24
N ARG A 391 14.33 16.26 0.28
CA ARG A 391 13.86 17.32 -0.63
C ARG A 391 12.67 16.87 -1.49
N VAL A 392 12.71 15.63 -1.98
CA VAL A 392 11.59 15.04 -2.74
C VAL A 392 10.35 14.91 -1.87
N ALA A 393 10.48 14.40 -0.65
CA ALA A 393 9.37 14.25 0.30
C ALA A 393 8.71 15.60 0.63
N LEU A 394 9.52 16.63 0.87
CA LEU A 394 9.04 17.99 1.11
C LEU A 394 8.34 18.57 -0.13
N ALA A 395 8.92 18.41 -1.31
CA ALA A 395 8.31 18.88 -2.55
C ALA A 395 6.97 18.19 -2.83
N VAL A 396 6.89 16.87 -2.61
CA VAL A 396 5.64 16.09 -2.74
C VAL A 396 4.60 16.58 -1.73
N PHE A 397 4.97 16.77 -0.47
CA PHE A 397 4.08 17.28 0.58
C PHE A 397 3.51 18.66 0.22
N VAL A 398 4.36 19.59 -0.23
CA VAL A 398 3.94 20.95 -0.62
C VAL A 398 3.03 20.89 -1.83
N THR A 399 3.39 20.12 -2.86
CA THR A 399 2.58 20.02 -4.09
C THR A 399 1.22 19.40 -3.80
N SER A 400 1.16 18.28 -3.08
CA SER A 400 -0.10 17.62 -2.75
C SER A 400 -0.99 18.50 -1.88
N SER A 401 -0.43 19.19 -0.86
CA SER A 401 -1.18 20.14 -0.04
C SER A 401 -1.72 21.32 -0.86
N ALA A 402 -0.93 21.86 -1.80
CA ALA A 402 -1.37 22.95 -2.67
C ALA A 402 -2.51 22.51 -3.61
N ILE A 403 -2.44 21.29 -4.16
CA ILE A 403 -3.49 20.73 -5.03
C ILE A 403 -4.77 20.49 -4.23
N MET A 404 -4.68 19.90 -3.03
CA MET A 404 -5.83 19.70 -2.14
C MET A 404 -6.51 21.04 -1.82
N LEU A 405 -5.73 22.04 -1.42
CA LEU A 405 -6.24 23.39 -1.15
C LEU A 405 -6.91 23.99 -2.39
N GLY A 406 -6.24 23.92 -3.54
CA GLY A 406 -6.79 24.46 -4.80
C GLY A 406 -8.09 23.75 -5.20
N TYR A 407 -8.16 22.43 -4.97
CA TYR A 407 -9.38 21.65 -5.23
C TYR A 407 -10.51 22.08 -4.29
N ASP A 408 -10.28 22.14 -2.98
CA ASP A 408 -11.28 22.57 -2.00
C ASP A 408 -11.82 23.97 -2.30
N LEU A 409 -10.94 24.93 -2.56
CA LEU A 409 -11.32 26.29 -2.92
C LEU A 409 -12.10 26.34 -4.26
N SER A 410 -11.72 25.53 -5.25
CA SER A 410 -12.46 25.43 -6.52
C SER A 410 -13.87 24.87 -6.35
N GLN A 411 -14.07 24.07 -5.29
CA GLN A 411 -15.37 23.56 -4.89
C GLN A 411 -16.19 24.56 -4.04
N GLY A 412 -15.65 25.75 -3.77
CA GLY A 412 -16.34 26.80 -3.00
C GLY A 412 -16.28 26.58 -1.47
N ILE A 413 -15.36 25.72 -0.99
CA ILE A 413 -15.15 25.54 0.46
C ILE A 413 -14.36 26.75 0.98
N GLU A 414 -14.88 27.44 1.98
CA GLU A 414 -14.19 28.53 2.64
C GLU A 414 -13.00 28.06 3.48
N PHE A 415 -12.00 28.92 3.68
CA PHE A 415 -10.82 28.63 4.50
C PHE A 415 -11.16 28.18 5.93
N SER A 416 -12.25 28.69 6.50
CA SER A 416 -12.75 28.35 7.84
C SER A 416 -13.27 26.91 7.94
N HIS A 417 -13.71 26.33 6.82
CA HIS A 417 -14.34 25.02 6.73
C HIS A 417 -13.44 23.93 6.11
N LEU A 418 -12.15 24.24 5.89
CA LEU A 418 -11.18 23.28 5.38
C LEU A 418 -10.99 22.12 6.38
N ASP A 419 -10.94 20.90 5.85
CA ASP A 419 -10.65 19.72 6.67
C ASP A 419 -9.14 19.61 6.96
N ARG A 420 -8.74 20.11 8.13
CA ARG A 420 -7.33 20.10 8.56
C ARG A 420 -6.76 18.68 8.69
N SER A 421 -7.60 17.67 8.90
CA SER A 421 -7.16 16.29 9.05
C SER A 421 -6.51 15.75 7.76
N MET A 422 -6.99 16.21 6.59
CA MET A 422 -6.42 15.81 5.29
C MET A 422 -4.96 16.24 5.14
N TYR A 423 -4.60 17.44 5.63
CA TYR A 423 -3.22 17.91 5.62
C TYR A 423 -2.33 17.14 6.61
N VAL A 424 -2.89 16.67 7.73
CA VAL A 424 -2.19 15.77 8.66
C VAL A 424 -1.90 14.43 7.99
N TYR A 425 -2.88 13.83 7.30
CA TYR A 425 -2.67 12.59 6.55
C TYR A 425 -1.61 12.75 5.46
N ASN A 426 -1.63 13.88 4.76
CA ASN A 426 -0.61 14.19 3.76
C ASN A 426 0.78 14.39 4.38
N ALA A 427 0.88 14.97 5.59
CA ALA A 427 2.15 15.07 6.32
C ALA A 427 2.68 13.68 6.70
N VAL A 428 1.81 12.77 7.16
CA VAL A 428 2.17 11.36 7.40
C VAL A 428 2.68 10.68 6.13
N ASN A 429 2.02 10.92 4.97
CA ASN A 429 2.50 10.46 3.66
C ASN A 429 3.93 10.93 3.39
N GLY A 430 4.23 12.22 3.60
CA GLY A 430 5.57 12.78 3.43
C GLY A 430 6.62 12.09 4.33
N VAL A 431 6.27 11.79 5.58
CA VAL A 431 7.14 11.04 6.49
C VAL A 431 7.35 9.60 6.02
N LEU A 432 6.27 8.92 5.61
CA LEU A 432 6.35 7.56 5.08
C LEU A 432 7.19 7.49 3.80
N LEU A 433 7.21 8.55 2.99
CA LEU A 433 8.03 8.60 1.78
C LEU A 433 9.54 8.50 2.09
N LEU A 434 10.00 8.92 3.28
CA LEU A 434 11.39 8.76 3.70
C LEU A 434 11.80 7.29 3.85
N PHE A 435 10.84 6.40 4.11
CA PHE A 435 11.09 4.96 4.14
C PHE A 435 11.41 4.37 2.75
N ALA A 436 11.29 5.15 1.67
CA ALA A 436 11.75 4.72 0.36
C ALA A 436 13.23 4.32 0.37
N TYR A 437 14.08 4.96 1.21
CA TYR A 437 15.51 4.64 1.26
C TYR A 437 15.82 3.21 1.78
N PRO A 438 15.35 2.77 2.95
CA PRO A 438 15.55 1.40 3.39
C PRO A 438 14.84 0.38 2.49
N LEU A 439 13.68 0.72 1.92
CA LEU A 439 12.98 -0.14 0.97
C LEU A 439 13.75 -0.30 -0.34
N LEU A 440 14.53 0.70 -0.77
CA LEU A 440 15.38 0.61 -1.94
C LEU A 440 16.37 -0.55 -1.82
N TYR A 441 17.07 -0.67 -0.69
CA TYR A 441 17.98 -1.79 -0.42
C TYR A 441 17.26 -3.15 -0.46
N MET A 442 16.04 -3.21 0.08
CA MET A 442 15.24 -4.43 0.05
C MET A 442 14.85 -4.82 -1.38
N ILE A 443 14.47 -3.84 -2.21
CA ILE A 443 14.14 -4.05 -3.62
C ILE A 443 15.39 -4.50 -4.39
N GLU A 444 16.54 -3.89 -4.18
CA GLU A 444 17.81 -4.31 -4.80
C GLU A 444 18.11 -5.78 -4.52
N LYS A 445 18.01 -6.19 -3.26
CA LYS A 445 18.30 -7.57 -2.84
C LYS A 445 17.26 -8.57 -3.36
N LEU A 446 15.97 -8.19 -3.36
CA LEU A 446 14.88 -9.08 -3.77
C LEU A 446 14.84 -9.29 -5.29
N PHE A 447 15.00 -8.21 -6.05
CA PHE A 447 14.86 -8.21 -7.51
C PHE A 447 16.20 -8.22 -8.23
N GLY A 448 17.34 -8.15 -7.54
CA GLY A 448 18.68 -8.22 -8.15
C GLY A 448 19.05 -6.98 -8.98
N PHE A 449 18.46 -5.82 -8.71
CA PHE A 449 18.84 -4.55 -9.31
C PHE A 449 20.02 -3.93 -8.55
N THR A 450 20.62 -2.91 -9.17
CA THR A 450 21.68 -2.11 -8.54
C THR A 450 21.34 -0.64 -8.75
N SER A 451 21.16 0.10 -7.68
CA SER A 451 20.88 1.55 -7.73
C SER A 451 22.16 2.37 -7.92
N SER A 452 21.97 3.64 -8.31
CA SER A 452 23.07 4.60 -8.32
C SER A 452 23.69 4.82 -6.95
N VAL A 453 22.88 4.68 -5.85
CA VAL A 453 23.38 4.79 -4.47
C VAL A 453 24.39 3.69 -4.17
N THR A 454 24.05 2.44 -4.47
CA THR A 454 24.97 1.30 -4.30
C THR A 454 26.23 1.46 -5.15
N LEU A 455 26.11 1.98 -6.37
CA LEU A 455 27.29 2.27 -7.21
C LEU A 455 28.18 3.38 -6.61
N VAL A 456 27.60 4.43 -6.04
CA VAL A 456 28.36 5.49 -5.33
C VAL A 456 29.05 4.93 -4.10
N GLU A 457 28.36 4.12 -3.29
CA GLU A 457 28.94 3.46 -2.12
C GLU A 457 30.11 2.53 -2.51
N LEU A 458 29.96 1.76 -3.58
CA LEU A 458 31.02 0.89 -4.12
C LEU A 458 32.20 1.70 -4.68
N SER A 459 31.96 2.87 -5.29
CA SER A 459 33.04 3.72 -5.84
C SER A 459 33.81 4.51 -4.80
N ASN A 460 33.41 4.44 -3.52
CA ASN A 460 34.17 5.04 -2.43
C ASN A 460 35.51 4.29 -2.26
N THR A 461 36.62 4.99 -2.42
CA THR A 461 37.97 4.44 -2.28
C THR A 461 38.29 3.89 -0.90
N ASN A 462 37.54 4.31 0.12
CA ASN A 462 37.61 3.74 1.48
C ASN A 462 36.86 2.40 1.63
N ASN A 463 36.15 1.93 0.60
CA ASN A 463 35.55 0.62 0.60
C ASN A 463 36.60 -0.47 0.89
N SER A 464 36.22 -1.48 1.65
CA SER A 464 37.15 -2.53 2.12
C SER A 464 37.95 -3.21 0.99
N VAL A 465 37.33 -3.43 -0.18
CA VAL A 465 37.95 -4.08 -1.33
C VAL A 465 38.98 -3.12 -1.98
N LEU A 466 38.56 -1.89 -2.30
CA LEU A 466 39.43 -0.90 -2.94
C LEU A 466 40.58 -0.50 -2.02
N ARG A 467 40.33 -0.36 -0.71
CA ARG A 467 41.38 -0.12 0.27
C ARG A 467 42.37 -1.29 0.38
N ARG A 468 41.92 -2.53 0.26
CA ARG A 468 42.81 -3.68 0.18
C ARG A 468 43.64 -3.66 -1.10
N MET A 469 43.01 -3.37 -2.26
CA MET A 469 43.68 -3.26 -3.54
C MET A 469 44.77 -2.19 -3.53
N SER A 470 44.51 -1.02 -2.94
CA SER A 470 45.50 0.07 -2.82
C SER A 470 46.73 -0.31 -1.99
N LYS A 471 46.60 -1.29 -1.08
CA LYS A 471 47.76 -1.77 -0.25
C LYS A 471 48.49 -2.92 -0.88
N VAL A 472 47.82 -3.85 -1.60
CA VAL A 472 48.38 -5.09 -2.09
C VAL A 472 48.84 -4.96 -3.55
N ALA A 473 48.13 -4.17 -4.35
CA ALA A 473 48.37 -3.95 -5.80
C ALA A 473 48.22 -2.46 -6.12
N GLN A 474 49.14 -1.64 -5.59
CA GLN A 474 49.04 -0.18 -5.66
C GLN A 474 49.03 0.34 -7.10
N GLY A 475 49.88 -0.21 -7.98
CA GLY A 475 49.92 0.17 -9.38
C GLY A 475 48.60 -0.13 -10.11
N THR A 476 48.01 -1.30 -9.87
CA THR A 476 46.68 -1.66 -10.38
C THR A 476 45.58 -0.75 -9.85
N PHE A 477 45.63 -0.35 -8.56
CA PHE A 477 44.66 0.60 -7.99
C PHE A 477 44.70 1.96 -8.69
N VAL A 478 45.94 2.51 -8.92
CA VAL A 478 46.13 3.79 -9.60
C VAL A 478 45.68 3.68 -11.09
N HIS A 479 46.00 2.59 -11.78
CA HIS A 479 45.51 2.30 -13.11
C HIS A 479 43.98 2.29 -13.16
N SER A 480 43.33 1.49 -12.30
CA SER A 480 41.89 1.40 -12.25
C SER A 480 41.21 2.75 -11.95
N LEU A 481 41.83 3.60 -11.15
CA LEU A 481 41.32 4.95 -10.87
C LEU A 481 41.42 5.87 -12.11
N GLN A 482 42.52 5.80 -12.87
CA GLN A 482 42.68 6.56 -14.10
C GLN A 482 41.69 6.09 -15.17
N VAL A 483 41.60 4.77 -15.40
CA VAL A 483 40.60 4.18 -16.30
C VAL A 483 39.17 4.60 -15.89
N ALA A 484 38.86 4.58 -14.60
CA ALA A 484 37.53 4.98 -14.10
C ALA A 484 37.20 6.45 -14.41
N ASN A 485 38.18 7.36 -14.33
CA ASN A 485 37.98 8.75 -14.70
C ASN A 485 37.76 8.91 -16.20
N LEU A 486 38.62 8.33 -17.02
CA LEU A 486 38.51 8.37 -18.48
C LEU A 486 37.21 7.76 -18.96
N ALA A 487 36.84 6.60 -18.44
CA ALA A 487 35.62 5.89 -18.81
C ALA A 487 34.35 6.63 -18.41
N ALA A 488 34.34 7.30 -17.27
CA ALA A 488 33.21 8.13 -16.85
C ALA A 488 33.02 9.35 -17.77
N GLU A 489 34.10 10.01 -18.19
CA GLU A 489 34.05 11.16 -19.10
C GLU A 489 33.56 10.74 -20.51
N VAL A 490 34.03 9.63 -21.03
CA VAL A 490 33.52 9.05 -22.28
C VAL A 490 32.04 8.69 -22.15
N ALA A 491 31.64 8.06 -21.04
CA ALA A 491 30.26 7.65 -20.82
C ALA A 491 29.30 8.85 -20.77
N ASP A 492 29.70 9.94 -20.10
CA ASP A 492 28.91 11.16 -20.06
C ASP A 492 28.70 11.77 -21.45
N LYS A 493 29.76 11.83 -22.25
CA LYS A 493 29.73 12.39 -23.61
C LYS A 493 28.81 11.61 -24.55
N ILE A 494 28.81 10.30 -24.49
CA ILE A 494 28.00 9.46 -25.38
C ILE A 494 26.61 9.15 -24.79
N GLY A 495 26.26 9.68 -23.60
CA GLY A 495 24.98 9.46 -22.95
C GLY A 495 24.79 8.01 -22.42
N ALA A 496 25.89 7.37 -22.02
CA ALA A 496 25.86 6.13 -21.23
C ALA A 496 25.77 6.45 -19.74
N LYS A 497 25.88 5.48 -18.85
CA LYS A 497 25.78 5.65 -17.39
C LYS A 497 27.17 5.88 -16.76
N PRO A 498 27.61 7.15 -16.49
CA PRO A 498 28.97 7.43 -16.05
C PRO A 498 29.31 6.78 -14.72
N GLN A 499 28.39 6.80 -13.73
CA GLN A 499 28.63 6.20 -12.42
C GLN A 499 28.78 4.67 -12.49
N LEU A 500 28.04 4.01 -13.37
CA LEU A 500 28.14 2.56 -13.56
C LEU A 500 29.50 2.18 -14.16
N VAL A 501 29.92 2.90 -15.22
CA VAL A 501 31.22 2.65 -15.87
C VAL A 501 32.38 2.95 -14.90
N ARG A 502 32.30 4.08 -14.18
CA ARG A 502 33.29 4.44 -13.16
C ARG A 502 33.46 3.34 -12.13
N THR A 503 32.33 2.87 -11.57
CA THR A 503 32.36 1.78 -10.57
C THR A 503 32.88 0.49 -11.17
N GLY A 504 32.43 0.10 -12.36
CA GLY A 504 32.94 -1.09 -13.07
C GLY A 504 34.44 -1.05 -13.30
N ALA A 505 34.96 0.12 -13.71
CA ALA A 505 36.38 0.34 -13.93
C ALA A 505 37.21 0.23 -12.64
N LEU A 506 36.70 0.68 -11.49
CA LEU A 506 37.41 0.52 -10.21
C LEU A 506 37.61 -0.93 -9.80
N TYR A 507 36.76 -1.84 -10.25
CA TYR A 507 36.76 -3.25 -9.84
C TYR A 507 37.22 -4.22 -10.95
N HIS A 508 37.39 -3.78 -12.20
CA HIS A 508 37.63 -4.69 -13.33
C HIS A 508 38.85 -5.59 -13.09
N ASP A 509 39.87 -5.08 -12.45
CA ASP A 509 41.18 -5.68 -12.23
C ASP A 509 41.44 -6.21 -10.82
N ILE A 510 40.39 -6.38 -9.98
CA ILE A 510 40.58 -6.83 -8.58
C ILE A 510 41.29 -8.19 -8.47
N GLY A 511 41.25 -9.02 -9.50
CA GLY A 511 41.92 -10.32 -9.51
C GLY A 511 43.42 -10.23 -9.50
N LYS A 512 44.02 -9.12 -9.95
CA LYS A 512 45.46 -8.89 -9.92
C LYS A 512 46.03 -8.81 -8.49
N MET A 513 45.13 -8.59 -7.46
CA MET A 513 45.52 -8.64 -6.04
C MET A 513 46.11 -9.99 -5.60
N LEU A 514 45.83 -11.10 -6.30
CA LEU A 514 46.32 -12.41 -5.89
C LEU A 514 47.80 -12.61 -6.29
N ASN A 515 48.18 -12.11 -7.45
CA ASN A 515 49.54 -12.24 -7.98
C ASN A 515 50.07 -10.88 -8.50
N PRO A 516 50.17 -9.83 -7.68
CA PRO A 516 50.42 -8.46 -8.16
C PRO A 516 51.76 -8.32 -8.89
N ALA A 517 52.81 -9.03 -8.48
CA ALA A 517 54.13 -8.93 -9.06
C ALA A 517 54.20 -9.36 -10.55
N PHE A 518 53.22 -10.13 -11.04
CA PHE A 518 53.16 -10.55 -12.44
C PHE A 518 52.62 -9.46 -13.38
N PHE A 519 52.12 -8.35 -12.84
CA PHE A 519 51.57 -7.23 -13.63
C PHE A 519 52.53 -6.05 -13.58
N THR A 520 52.90 -5.57 -14.76
CA THR A 520 53.98 -4.58 -14.97
C THR A 520 53.81 -3.32 -14.12
N GLU A 521 52.58 -2.89 -13.91
CA GLU A 521 52.25 -1.71 -13.08
C GLU A 521 52.56 -1.88 -11.57
N ASN A 522 52.74 -3.12 -11.10
CA ASN A 522 53.12 -3.41 -9.70
C ASN A 522 54.55 -3.94 -9.54
N GLN A 523 55.31 -4.13 -10.66
CA GLN A 523 56.67 -4.65 -10.58
C GLN A 523 57.65 -3.64 -9.97
N THR A 524 58.55 -4.13 -9.12
CA THR A 524 59.57 -3.36 -8.45
C THR A 524 60.99 -3.98 -8.67
N GLY A 525 61.36 -4.23 -9.92
CA GLY A 525 62.69 -4.67 -10.27
C GLY A 525 62.74 -6.03 -11.00
N VAL A 526 62.47 -7.17 -10.33
CA VAL A 526 62.51 -8.51 -10.93
C VAL A 526 61.22 -8.83 -11.63
N ASN A 527 61.28 -9.27 -12.87
CA ASN A 527 60.09 -9.71 -13.62
C ASN A 527 59.86 -11.22 -13.42
N PRO A 528 58.82 -11.66 -12.70
CA PRO A 528 58.60 -13.09 -12.45
C PRO A 528 58.30 -13.93 -13.70
N HIS A 529 58.00 -13.29 -14.84
CA HIS A 529 57.79 -13.97 -16.12
C HIS A 529 59.07 -14.49 -16.78
N ASP A 530 60.24 -13.97 -16.38
CA ASP A 530 61.52 -14.33 -16.97
C ASP A 530 61.92 -15.80 -16.68
N GLU A 531 61.37 -16.38 -15.61
CA GLU A 531 61.58 -17.77 -15.20
C GLU A 531 60.49 -18.74 -15.70
N LEU A 532 59.50 -18.26 -16.49
CA LEU A 532 58.34 -19.02 -16.93
C LEU A 532 58.33 -19.17 -18.47
N THR A 533 57.60 -20.21 -18.93
CA THR A 533 57.25 -20.32 -20.36
C THR A 533 56.21 -19.27 -20.74
N GLU A 534 56.12 -18.92 -22.02
CA GLU A 534 55.20 -17.96 -22.56
C GLU A 534 53.73 -18.37 -22.31
N GLU A 535 53.42 -19.67 -22.43
CA GLU A 535 52.08 -20.22 -22.15
C GLU A 535 51.72 -20.04 -20.68
N ARG A 536 52.68 -20.37 -19.78
CA ARG A 536 52.43 -20.23 -18.35
C ARG A 536 52.23 -18.77 -17.95
N SER A 537 53.02 -17.89 -18.50
CA SER A 537 52.94 -16.45 -18.34
C SER A 537 51.57 -15.92 -18.82
N ALA A 538 51.13 -16.33 -20.01
CA ALA A 538 49.83 -15.98 -20.58
C ALA A 538 48.67 -16.47 -19.65
N GLN A 539 48.76 -17.72 -19.18
CA GLN A 539 47.74 -18.27 -18.28
C GLN A 539 47.65 -17.52 -16.95
N ILE A 540 48.74 -17.07 -16.35
CA ILE A 540 48.76 -16.25 -15.14
C ILE A 540 48.08 -14.91 -15.41
N ILE A 541 48.42 -14.24 -16.51
CA ILE A 541 47.79 -12.99 -16.92
C ILE A 541 46.28 -13.19 -17.12
N ILE A 542 45.85 -14.21 -17.87
CA ILE A 542 44.43 -14.50 -18.13
C ILE A 542 43.68 -14.81 -16.84
N SER A 543 44.33 -15.45 -15.88
CA SER A 543 43.71 -15.91 -14.65
C SER A 543 43.15 -14.76 -13.79
N HIS A 544 43.63 -13.49 -13.93
CA HIS A 544 43.10 -12.38 -13.12
C HIS A 544 41.59 -12.16 -13.33
N VAL A 545 41.08 -12.48 -14.52
CA VAL A 545 39.62 -12.38 -14.79
C VAL A 545 38.84 -13.39 -13.95
N THR A 546 39.28 -14.66 -13.97
CA THR A 546 38.62 -15.73 -13.23
C THR A 546 38.77 -15.56 -11.70
N GLU A 547 39.95 -15.17 -11.27
CA GLU A 547 40.21 -14.87 -9.85
C GLU A 547 39.49 -13.60 -9.39
N GLY A 548 39.37 -12.61 -10.28
CA GLY A 548 38.56 -11.40 -10.04
C GLY A 548 37.09 -11.75 -9.82
N LEU A 549 36.53 -12.67 -10.60
CA LEU A 549 35.16 -13.15 -10.41
C LEU A 549 34.97 -13.88 -9.06
N LYS A 550 35.95 -14.74 -8.65
CA LYS A 550 35.90 -15.39 -7.34
C LYS A 550 35.96 -14.38 -6.20
N LEU A 551 36.76 -13.33 -6.31
CA LEU A 551 36.82 -12.26 -5.34
C LEU A 551 35.51 -11.44 -5.33
N ALA A 552 34.94 -11.17 -6.50
CA ALA A 552 33.65 -10.50 -6.62
C ALA A 552 32.51 -11.29 -5.94
N ASP A 553 32.50 -12.62 -6.06
CA ASP A 553 31.55 -13.48 -5.34
C ASP A 553 31.80 -13.45 -3.83
N LYS A 554 33.05 -13.52 -3.39
CA LYS A 554 33.44 -13.44 -1.97
C LYS A 554 33.01 -12.12 -1.31
N TYR A 555 33.10 -11.02 -2.03
CA TYR A 555 32.72 -9.68 -1.56
C TYR A 555 31.28 -9.31 -1.91
N HIS A 556 30.49 -10.23 -2.45
CA HIS A 556 29.08 -10.06 -2.83
C HIS A 556 28.87 -8.86 -3.76
N LEU A 557 29.78 -8.63 -4.70
CA LEU A 557 29.64 -7.53 -5.67
C LEU A 557 28.42 -7.78 -6.58
N PRO A 558 27.66 -6.71 -6.93
CA PRO A 558 26.53 -6.82 -7.82
C PRO A 558 26.89 -7.46 -9.17
N LYS A 559 25.92 -8.15 -9.78
CA LYS A 559 26.12 -8.81 -11.07
C LYS A 559 26.67 -7.87 -12.15
N VAL A 560 26.15 -6.64 -12.20
CA VAL A 560 26.61 -5.62 -13.17
C VAL A 560 28.09 -5.30 -13.05
N ILE A 561 28.67 -5.35 -11.85
CA ILE A 561 30.11 -5.15 -11.62
C ILE A 561 30.90 -6.40 -12.02
N ARG A 562 30.40 -7.60 -11.72
CA ARG A 562 31.00 -8.86 -12.18
C ARG A 562 31.05 -8.98 -13.71
N ASP A 563 30.01 -8.45 -14.37
CA ASP A 563 29.96 -8.41 -15.84
C ASP A 563 31.10 -7.55 -16.41
N PHE A 564 31.52 -6.45 -15.77
CA PHE A 564 32.70 -5.67 -16.15
C PHE A 564 33.99 -6.47 -15.99
N ILE A 565 34.15 -7.18 -14.87
CA ILE A 565 35.33 -8.04 -14.65
C ILE A 565 35.43 -9.10 -15.73
N SER A 566 34.33 -9.71 -16.15
CA SER A 566 34.36 -10.77 -17.17
C SER A 566 34.56 -10.28 -18.60
N THR A 567 34.18 -9.01 -18.91
CA THR A 567 34.07 -8.52 -20.28
C THR A 567 35.18 -7.55 -20.71
N HIS A 568 35.97 -6.97 -19.76
CA HIS A 568 36.91 -5.89 -20.09
C HIS A 568 37.99 -6.28 -21.07
N HIS A 569 38.38 -7.56 -21.14
CA HIS A 569 39.25 -8.09 -22.17
C HIS A 569 38.52 -8.87 -23.27
N GLY A 570 37.23 -9.17 -23.07
CA GLY A 570 36.43 -9.96 -24.00
C GLY A 570 37.12 -11.29 -24.36
N ARG A 571 37.23 -11.58 -25.65
CA ARG A 571 37.97 -12.73 -26.20
C ARG A 571 39.25 -12.28 -26.92
N SER A 572 39.89 -11.25 -26.41
CA SER A 572 41.19 -10.81 -26.95
C SER A 572 42.32 -11.79 -26.62
N GLN A 573 43.43 -11.66 -27.32
CA GLN A 573 44.63 -12.44 -27.07
C GLN A 573 45.63 -11.66 -26.22
N VAL A 574 46.38 -12.35 -25.37
CA VAL A 574 47.57 -11.85 -24.70
C VAL A 574 48.69 -11.78 -25.72
N LYS A 575 48.65 -10.75 -26.59
CA LYS A 575 49.48 -10.61 -27.80
C LYS A 575 50.97 -10.65 -27.48
N TYR A 576 51.42 -10.11 -26.35
CA TYR A 576 52.85 -10.06 -25.99
C TYR A 576 53.43 -11.47 -25.92
N PHE A 577 52.90 -12.35 -25.10
CA PHE A 577 53.39 -13.71 -24.92
C PHE A 577 53.10 -14.58 -26.15
N TYR A 578 51.98 -14.34 -26.87
CA TYR A 578 51.68 -15.01 -28.11
C TYR A 578 52.75 -14.74 -29.20
N ILE A 579 53.20 -13.48 -29.37
CA ILE A 579 54.21 -13.08 -30.33
C ILE A 579 55.60 -13.61 -29.89
N GLN A 580 55.92 -13.56 -28.60
CA GLN A 580 57.18 -14.11 -28.08
C GLN A 580 57.27 -15.63 -28.37
N TRP A 581 56.19 -16.34 -28.13
CA TRP A 581 56.12 -17.77 -28.39
C TRP A 581 56.35 -18.05 -29.90
N LYS A 582 55.66 -17.35 -30.80
CA LYS A 582 55.84 -17.47 -32.24
C LYS A 582 57.27 -17.18 -32.70
N ASN A 583 57.91 -16.19 -32.11
CA ASN A 583 59.28 -15.85 -32.42
C ASN A 583 60.28 -16.94 -32.00
N LYS A 584 60.00 -17.66 -30.91
CA LYS A 584 60.82 -18.75 -30.39
C LYS A 584 60.60 -20.08 -31.14
N HIS A 585 59.37 -20.34 -31.60
CA HIS A 585 58.96 -21.60 -32.27
C HIS A 585 58.58 -21.31 -33.73
N GLN A 586 59.59 -20.96 -34.52
CA GLN A 586 59.38 -20.64 -35.92
C GLN A 586 58.84 -21.84 -36.67
N GLY A 587 57.71 -21.68 -37.35
CA GLY A 587 57.05 -22.73 -38.13
C GLY A 587 55.99 -23.56 -37.39
N GLU A 588 55.80 -23.30 -36.09
CA GLU A 588 54.74 -23.92 -35.29
C GLU A 588 53.63 -22.91 -34.98
N GLU A 589 52.40 -23.40 -34.83
CA GLU A 589 51.29 -22.60 -34.41
C GLU A 589 50.92 -22.93 -32.94
N PRO A 590 50.86 -21.92 -32.03
CA PRO A 590 50.51 -22.16 -30.64
C PRO A 590 49.03 -22.53 -30.53
N ASP A 591 48.65 -23.26 -29.48
CA ASP A 591 47.24 -23.40 -29.13
C ASP A 591 46.68 -22.01 -28.72
N ALA A 592 45.93 -21.41 -29.64
CA ALA A 592 45.36 -20.08 -29.45
C ALA A 592 44.51 -19.96 -28.18
N LYS A 593 43.98 -21.07 -27.66
CA LYS A 593 43.19 -21.08 -26.42
C LYS A 593 44.02 -20.72 -25.18
N LEU A 594 45.31 -21.07 -25.18
CA LEU A 594 46.21 -20.77 -24.06
C LEU A 594 46.53 -19.29 -23.94
N PHE A 595 46.38 -18.54 -25.03
CA PHE A 595 46.68 -17.11 -25.09
C PHE A 595 45.42 -16.23 -25.22
N THR A 596 44.18 -16.80 -25.16
CA THR A 596 42.96 -16.09 -25.41
C THR A 596 42.13 -16.00 -24.13
N TYR A 597 41.63 -14.80 -23.79
CA TYR A 597 40.73 -14.61 -22.68
C TYR A 597 39.40 -15.35 -22.88
N PRO A 598 38.77 -15.85 -21.80
CA PRO A 598 37.57 -16.69 -21.90
C PRO A 598 36.33 -15.92 -22.37
N GLY A 599 36.34 -14.59 -22.26
CA GLY A 599 35.19 -13.77 -22.57
C GLY A 599 34.14 -13.78 -21.47
N PRO A 600 32.93 -13.33 -21.74
CA PRO A 600 32.35 -12.90 -23.03
C PRO A 600 32.88 -11.56 -23.55
N ASN A 601 32.58 -11.22 -24.80
CA ASN A 601 32.78 -9.88 -25.32
C ASN A 601 31.78 -8.90 -24.68
N PRO A 602 32.10 -7.59 -24.67
CA PRO A 602 31.18 -6.57 -24.23
C PRO A 602 29.79 -6.67 -24.89
N PHE A 603 28.72 -6.59 -24.11
CA PHE A 603 27.35 -6.65 -24.60
C PHE A 603 26.53 -5.42 -24.17
N THR A 604 27.12 -4.48 -23.41
CA THR A 604 26.54 -3.16 -23.10
C THR A 604 27.50 -2.06 -23.56
N ARG A 605 26.97 -0.85 -23.76
CA ARG A 605 27.75 0.34 -24.11
C ARG A 605 28.80 0.64 -23.04
N GLU A 606 28.44 0.51 -21.79
CA GLU A 606 29.30 0.75 -20.63
C GLU A 606 30.51 -0.19 -20.59
N GLN A 607 30.30 -1.47 -20.90
CA GLN A 607 31.40 -2.46 -20.99
C GLN A 607 32.32 -2.20 -22.16
N ALA A 608 31.78 -1.79 -23.32
CA ALA A 608 32.60 -1.42 -24.48
C ALA A 608 33.45 -0.18 -24.19
N ILE A 609 32.89 0.82 -23.46
CA ILE A 609 33.65 2.00 -23.01
C ILE A 609 34.84 1.56 -22.13
N LEU A 610 34.59 0.69 -21.15
CA LEU A 610 35.66 0.21 -20.29
C LEU A 610 36.75 -0.48 -21.09
N MET A 611 36.41 -1.39 -22.01
CA MET A 611 37.38 -2.10 -22.85
C MET A 611 38.22 -1.15 -23.69
N MET A 612 37.64 -0.08 -24.24
CA MET A 612 38.38 0.95 -24.98
C MET A 612 39.31 1.74 -24.06
N CYS A 613 38.81 2.22 -22.92
CA CYS A 613 39.58 3.05 -22.01
C CYS A 613 40.73 2.32 -21.35
N ASP A 614 40.50 1.08 -20.92
CA ASP A 614 41.51 0.21 -20.33
C ASP A 614 42.69 -0.01 -21.30
N ALA A 615 42.41 -0.46 -22.52
CA ALA A 615 43.44 -0.70 -23.52
C ALA A 615 44.19 0.59 -23.92
N VAL A 616 43.49 1.72 -23.99
CA VAL A 616 44.11 3.01 -24.34
C VAL A 616 44.98 3.50 -23.21
N GLU A 617 44.51 3.46 -21.93
CA GLU A 617 45.28 3.89 -20.77
C GLU A 617 46.55 3.05 -20.62
N ALA A 618 46.42 1.71 -20.65
CA ALA A 618 47.56 0.80 -20.55
C ALA A 618 48.62 1.03 -21.66
N SER A 619 48.17 1.24 -22.90
CA SER A 619 49.07 1.47 -24.04
C SER A 619 49.68 2.87 -24.00
N SER A 620 49.01 3.87 -23.43
CA SER A 620 49.50 5.25 -23.36
C SER A 620 50.81 5.36 -22.55
N ARG A 621 51.00 4.50 -21.55
CA ARG A 621 52.20 4.47 -20.70
C ARG A 621 53.47 4.10 -21.45
N SER A 622 53.35 3.47 -22.64
CA SER A 622 54.47 3.07 -23.46
C SER A 622 54.85 4.09 -24.54
N LEU A 623 54.15 5.24 -24.61
CA LEU A 623 54.50 6.33 -25.51
C LEU A 623 55.83 6.95 -25.11
N LYS A 624 56.71 7.15 -26.10
CA LYS A 624 57.99 7.84 -25.89
C LYS A 624 57.83 9.38 -25.81
N GLU A 625 56.89 9.90 -26.57
CA GLU A 625 56.57 11.33 -26.66
C GLU A 625 55.04 11.53 -26.58
N PHE A 626 54.62 12.50 -25.78
CA PHE A 626 53.20 12.78 -25.58
C PHE A 626 52.74 13.99 -26.42
N THR A 627 52.97 13.91 -27.74
CA THR A 627 52.44 14.90 -28.69
C THR A 627 50.97 14.65 -29.01
N GLU A 628 50.25 15.65 -29.47
CA GLU A 628 48.84 15.49 -29.83
C GLU A 628 48.65 14.45 -30.95
N GLU A 629 49.56 14.42 -31.88
CA GLU A 629 49.60 13.47 -33.00
C GLU A 629 49.79 12.03 -32.50
N SER A 630 50.81 11.80 -31.65
CA SER A 630 51.13 10.46 -31.12
C SER A 630 50.00 9.90 -30.28
N ILE A 631 49.33 10.75 -29.47
CA ILE A 631 48.17 10.37 -28.66
C ILE A 631 46.97 10.03 -29.57
N LYS A 632 46.65 10.84 -30.58
CA LYS A 632 45.56 10.56 -31.52
C LYS A 632 45.78 9.29 -32.31
N GLU A 633 47.04 9.07 -32.81
CA GLU A 633 47.40 7.87 -33.51
C GLU A 633 47.25 6.62 -32.64
N LEU A 634 47.73 6.68 -31.39
CA LEU A 634 47.58 5.59 -30.43
C LEU A 634 46.10 5.23 -30.22
N VAL A 635 45.27 6.23 -29.85
CA VAL A 635 43.86 6.04 -29.57
C VAL A 635 43.13 5.44 -30.78
N ASN A 636 43.38 5.98 -32.00
CA ASN A 636 42.80 5.43 -33.22
C ASN A 636 43.23 4.00 -33.46
N ARG A 637 44.50 3.71 -33.42
CA ARG A 637 45.05 2.36 -33.66
C ARG A 637 44.47 1.31 -32.70
N ILE A 638 44.38 1.62 -31.41
CA ILE A 638 43.85 0.69 -30.40
C ILE A 638 42.37 0.41 -30.63
N ILE A 639 41.57 1.48 -30.73
CA ILE A 639 40.11 1.33 -30.85
C ILE A 639 39.72 0.73 -32.18
N ASP A 640 40.37 1.13 -33.30
CA ASP A 640 40.13 0.54 -34.63
C ASP A 640 40.49 -0.95 -34.66
N SER A 641 41.56 -1.36 -33.98
CA SER A 641 41.91 -2.78 -33.87
C SER A 641 40.84 -3.59 -33.11
N GLN A 642 40.24 -3.02 -32.07
CA GLN A 642 39.15 -3.67 -31.33
C GLN A 642 37.87 -3.78 -32.17
N VAL A 643 37.53 -2.74 -32.93
CA VAL A 643 36.38 -2.73 -33.86
C VAL A 643 36.58 -3.76 -34.97
N GLN A 644 37.80 -3.80 -35.61
CA GLN A 644 38.13 -4.76 -36.66
C GLN A 644 38.09 -6.20 -36.15
N ALA A 645 38.58 -6.45 -34.92
CA ALA A 645 38.51 -7.76 -34.28
C ALA A 645 37.07 -8.18 -33.94
N GLY A 646 36.09 -7.26 -34.03
CA GLY A 646 34.68 -7.56 -33.83
C GLY A 646 34.27 -7.70 -32.38
N TYR A 647 35.02 -7.15 -31.42
CA TYR A 647 34.72 -7.28 -29.99
C TYR A 647 33.41 -6.56 -29.58
N PHE A 648 32.95 -5.58 -30.36
CA PHE A 648 31.73 -4.80 -30.09
C PHE A 648 30.50 -5.26 -30.87
N ARG A 649 30.55 -6.41 -31.58
CA ARG A 649 29.41 -6.89 -32.39
C ARG A 649 28.13 -7.19 -31.61
N GLU A 650 28.26 -7.56 -30.35
CA GLU A 650 27.12 -7.86 -29.46
C GLU A 650 26.66 -6.65 -28.65
N CYS A 651 27.32 -5.49 -28.80
CA CYS A 651 27.12 -4.29 -28.05
C CYS A 651 26.27 -3.29 -28.84
N PRO A 652 25.29 -2.59 -28.22
CA PRO A 652 24.49 -1.55 -28.85
C PRO A 652 25.23 -0.20 -28.94
N ILE A 653 26.57 -0.23 -29.19
CA ILE A 653 27.36 0.98 -29.38
C ILE A 653 27.35 1.35 -30.88
N THR A 654 27.22 2.65 -31.18
CA THR A 654 27.18 3.15 -32.54
C THR A 654 28.56 3.62 -33.01
N PHE A 655 28.76 3.73 -34.34
CA PHE A 655 29.99 4.32 -34.90
C PHE A 655 30.20 5.77 -34.44
N ARG A 656 29.08 6.51 -34.19
CA ARG A 656 29.15 7.87 -33.63
C ARG A 656 29.70 7.83 -32.21
N ASP A 657 29.20 6.91 -31.37
CA ASP A 657 29.67 6.77 -30.00
C ASP A 657 31.16 6.44 -29.95
N ILE A 658 31.63 5.59 -30.87
CA ILE A 658 33.06 5.22 -31.01
C ILE A 658 33.90 6.44 -31.41
N ALA A 659 33.43 7.26 -32.38
CA ALA A 659 34.12 8.47 -32.79
C ALA A 659 34.19 9.51 -31.66
N ASP A 660 33.10 9.69 -30.91
CA ASP A 660 33.04 10.58 -29.72
C ASP A 660 33.98 10.05 -28.63
N ALA A 661 34.01 8.73 -28.37
CA ALA A 661 34.91 8.11 -27.40
C ALA A 661 36.39 8.36 -27.75
N LYS A 662 36.79 8.17 -29.02
CA LYS A 662 38.14 8.46 -29.49
C LYS A 662 38.55 9.92 -29.25
N ARG A 663 37.66 10.86 -29.57
CA ARG A 663 37.91 12.27 -29.38
C ARG A 663 38.08 12.62 -27.88
N VAL A 664 37.20 12.16 -27.03
CA VAL A 664 37.29 12.40 -25.58
C VAL A 664 38.57 11.80 -25.01
N LEU A 665 38.90 10.54 -25.38
CA LEU A 665 40.10 9.91 -24.87
C LEU A 665 41.40 10.63 -25.30
N ALA A 666 41.46 11.13 -26.54
CA ALA A 666 42.61 11.91 -27.00
C ALA A 666 42.76 13.23 -26.25
N GLU A 667 41.64 13.96 -25.99
CA GLU A 667 41.61 15.21 -25.22
C GLU A 667 42.01 14.98 -23.75
N SER A 668 41.46 13.93 -23.13
CA SER A 668 41.72 13.64 -21.71
C SER A 668 43.16 13.16 -21.48
N LEU A 669 43.71 12.32 -22.37
CA LEU A 669 45.12 11.89 -22.29
C LEU A 669 46.07 13.06 -22.46
N LYS A 670 45.79 13.99 -23.39
CA LYS A 670 46.56 15.22 -23.52
C LYS A 670 46.61 16.03 -22.24
N THR A 671 45.47 16.12 -21.54
CA THR A 671 45.38 16.81 -20.23
C THR A 671 46.16 16.09 -19.14
N ILE A 672 46.11 14.76 -19.09
CA ILE A 672 46.81 13.91 -18.07
C ILE A 672 48.31 14.01 -18.25
N TYR A 673 48.81 13.99 -19.47
CA TYR A 673 50.24 13.97 -19.80
C TYR A 673 50.80 15.37 -20.13
N HIS A 674 50.00 16.45 -19.88
CA HIS A 674 50.51 17.80 -20.08
C HIS A 674 51.75 18.05 -19.17
N THR A 675 52.88 18.25 -19.79
CA THR A 675 54.14 18.55 -19.07
C THR A 675 53.99 19.80 -18.21
N ARG A 676 54.17 19.64 -16.94
CA ARG A 676 54.31 20.81 -16.05
C ARG A 676 55.52 21.60 -16.51
N ILE A 677 55.38 22.92 -16.68
CA ILE A 677 56.46 23.84 -16.90
C ILE A 677 57.50 23.60 -15.78
N ALA A 678 58.71 23.17 -16.15
CA ALA A 678 59.78 23.07 -15.16
C ALA A 678 59.99 24.45 -14.52
N TYR A 679 59.90 24.49 -13.22
CA TYR A 679 60.21 25.75 -12.49
C TYR A 679 61.68 26.08 -12.81
N PRO A 680 61.99 27.30 -13.32
CA PRO A 680 63.37 27.70 -13.52
C PRO A 680 64.09 27.62 -12.17
N GLU A 681 65.25 26.96 -12.17
CA GLU A 681 66.14 26.98 -11.02
C GLU A 681 66.60 28.40 -10.80
N LEU A 682 66.54 28.88 -9.58
CA LEU A 682 67.18 30.12 -9.19
C LEU A 682 68.68 29.93 -9.45
N ASN A 683 69.24 30.64 -10.44
CA ASN A 683 70.68 30.72 -10.63
C ASN A 683 71.29 31.27 -9.34
N ALA A 684 71.76 30.39 -8.47
CA ALA A 684 72.54 30.76 -7.33
C ALA A 684 73.79 31.46 -7.83
N LYS A 685 73.99 32.78 -7.61
CA LYS A 685 75.22 33.45 -7.81
C LYS A 685 76.32 32.62 -7.10
N PRO A 686 77.51 32.41 -7.78
CA PRO A 686 78.63 31.72 -7.12
C PRO A 686 78.86 32.35 -5.79
N ALA A 687 78.97 31.61 -4.70
CA ALA A 687 79.31 32.08 -3.39
C ALA A 687 80.61 32.83 -3.49
N GLU A 688 80.68 34.12 -3.08
CA GLU A 688 81.92 34.84 -2.93
C GLU A 688 82.87 34.01 -2.02
N PRO A 689 84.11 33.84 -2.43
CA PRO A 689 85.10 33.08 -1.63
C PRO A 689 85.20 33.69 -0.22
N ALA A 690 85.04 32.82 0.75
CA ALA A 690 85.11 33.21 2.16
C ALA A 690 86.44 34.06 2.43
N PRO A 691 86.35 35.18 3.12
CA PRO A 691 87.53 35.98 3.40
C PRO A 691 88.56 35.16 4.19
N GLN A 692 89.78 35.06 3.62
CA GLN A 692 90.95 34.40 4.32
C GLN A 692 91.19 34.97 5.69
N PRO A 693 91.46 34.16 6.70
CA PRO A 693 91.77 34.66 8.05
C PRO A 693 93.06 35.47 8.02
N ARG A 694 93.00 36.75 8.39
CA ARG A 694 94.18 37.63 8.60
C ARG A 694 95.05 36.94 9.61
N ARG A 695 96.31 36.60 9.23
CA ARG A 695 97.37 36.23 10.17
C ARG A 695 97.59 37.36 11.17
N ALA A 696 97.30 37.13 12.45
CA ALA A 696 97.64 37.98 13.54
C ALA A 696 99.18 37.95 13.82
N TYR A 697 99.85 39.02 13.57
CA TYR A 697 101.25 39.19 14.02
C TYR A 697 101.21 39.38 15.53
N PHE A 698 101.76 38.43 16.27
CA PHE A 698 102.08 38.58 17.68
C PHE A 698 103.32 39.47 17.79
N PHE A 699 103.15 40.69 18.23
CA PHE A 699 104.23 41.47 18.81
C PHE A 699 104.25 41.20 20.33
N GLY A 700 105.35 40.53 20.74
CA GLY A 700 105.69 40.39 22.15
C GLY A 700 106.23 41.70 22.74
N ARG A 701 105.82 42.02 23.94
CA ARG A 701 106.65 42.76 24.92
C ARG A 701 106.22 42.34 26.32
N ARG A 702 107.27 41.80 26.95
CA ARG A 702 107.68 41.81 28.37
C ARG A 702 106.62 41.56 29.40
#